data_9c5048e2f6d6315ff423e2604bd8bb47
#
_entry.id   9c5048e2f6d6315ff423e2604bd8bb47
#
_cell.length_a   1.000
_cell.length_b   1.000
_cell.length_c   1.000
_cell.angle_alpha   90.00
_cell.angle_beta   90.00
_cell.angle_gamma   90.00
#
_symmetry.space_group_name_H-M   'P 1'
#
loop_
_entity.id
_entity.type
_entity.pdbx_description
1 polymer ?
#
loop_
_entity_poly.entity_id
_entity_poly.type
_entity_poly.pdbx_seq_one_letter_code
_entity_poly.pdbx_strand_id
1 'polypeptide(L)'
;MKKKITRPGSWRSPITSDIVARQSVRFGEIVVDGKDIYWVESRPAENGRSVIVRYDSRKRISDVIAAPYSARSRVHEYGGAAFTVHEGAIFFTNFADQRVYRQGPDLIPVPLTPDMDKRYADLQLDARRGRMVCIQEDHTRKGEPINAIVDIDINGSGKSRILVSGNDFYASPRLSPDGSRIAWLTWNHPNMPWDGTELWVAEVDNQGALVNSRRIAGGVSESIFQPEWSPDGILYFVSDRNGWWNIYRFIDGKAECVTELDVEFGVPLWNFGLTTYGFLSEDRIACTYNQKGICYLATVDLRTKKLSQIESQFTDITHLKTTGDCLVFQGGSPTSALTVVRYYTKKPEETIIKASVDTRVGPGYISEPEAIEFKTKDDLKSYGFHYPPKNRDCVIASGELPPLIVVTHGGPTSCSYASLDLRIQFWTSRGFAVLDVNYGGSTGFGRPFRERLKGRWGIVDVDDCVNGAKYLVDKSLVDGNRVIIRGGSAGGYTTLCALTFRDFFKAGASYYGVSDLEALARDTHKFESRYLDSLVGPYPEASETYRERSPLYHAERLSAPVIFFQGLEDKVVPPDQAEKLVTALREKGIPVAYLAFEGEQHGFRRAENIKRALEAELYFYSRIFGFELREDVEPINIENI
;
A
#
# COMPACT_ATOMS: atom_id res chain seq x y z
N MET A 1 -24.24 29.00 14.47
CA MET A 1 -25.29 29.07 13.44
C MET A 1 -26.17 27.82 13.54
N LYS A 2 -27.50 27.91 13.28
CA LYS A 2 -28.31 26.69 13.16
C LYS A 2 -27.90 25.92 11.89
N LYS A 3 -27.67 24.63 12.01
CA LYS A 3 -27.43 23.77 10.86
C LYS A 3 -28.64 23.72 9.93
N LYS A 4 -28.37 23.67 8.61
CA LYS A 4 -29.46 23.50 7.63
C LYS A 4 -29.83 22.03 7.52
N ILE A 5 -31.12 21.73 7.61
CA ILE A 5 -31.65 20.40 7.29
C ILE A 5 -31.58 20.26 5.77
N THR A 6 -30.79 19.31 5.29
CA THR A 6 -30.56 19.10 3.86
C THR A 6 -30.38 17.60 3.59
N ARG A 7 -30.95 17.14 2.48
CA ARG A 7 -30.88 15.73 2.06
C ARG A 7 -29.41 15.30 1.90
N PRO A 8 -29.01 14.11 2.38
CA PRO A 8 -27.69 13.53 2.12
C PRO A 8 -27.36 13.49 0.61
N GLY A 9 -26.12 13.74 0.23
CA GLY A 9 -25.66 13.92 -1.15
C GLY A 9 -25.74 15.35 -1.66
N SER A 10 -26.66 16.19 -1.10
CA SER A 10 -26.85 17.60 -1.49
C SER A 10 -26.17 18.59 -0.56
N TRP A 11 -25.25 18.17 0.30
CA TRP A 11 -24.53 19.06 1.21
C TRP A 11 -23.38 19.77 0.48
N ARG A 12 -23.22 21.07 0.70
CA ARG A 12 -22.02 21.77 0.27
C ARG A 12 -20.85 21.38 1.16
N SER A 13 -19.69 21.13 0.55
CA SER A 13 -18.49 20.75 1.25
C SER A 13 -17.31 21.65 0.84
N PRO A 14 -16.46 22.05 1.80
CA PRO A 14 -15.17 22.69 1.48
C PRO A 14 -14.14 21.68 0.96
N ILE A 15 -14.38 20.38 1.11
CA ILE A 15 -13.49 19.31 0.62
C ILE A 15 -13.86 19.07 -0.84
N THR A 16 -13.26 19.86 -1.74
CA THR A 16 -13.50 19.75 -3.18
C THR A 16 -12.67 18.64 -3.81
N SER A 17 -13.08 18.16 -4.97
CA SER A 17 -12.32 17.22 -5.80
C SER A 17 -10.91 17.74 -6.14
N ASP A 18 -10.74 19.05 -6.34
CA ASP A 18 -9.45 19.70 -6.53
C ASP A 18 -8.53 19.54 -5.31
N ILE A 19 -9.06 19.73 -4.10
CA ILE A 19 -8.29 19.53 -2.87
C ILE A 19 -7.85 18.07 -2.75
N VAL A 20 -8.76 17.13 -2.98
CA VAL A 20 -8.45 15.70 -2.95
C VAL A 20 -7.38 15.34 -3.99
N ALA A 21 -7.49 15.85 -5.22
CA ALA A 21 -6.59 15.50 -6.31
C ALA A 21 -5.20 16.16 -6.19
N ARG A 22 -5.15 17.48 -5.96
CA ARG A 22 -3.88 18.24 -5.97
C ARG A 22 -3.03 18.06 -4.73
N GLN A 23 -3.66 17.79 -3.60
CA GLN A 23 -2.98 17.68 -2.30
C GLN A 23 -2.68 16.22 -1.91
N SER A 24 -2.94 15.25 -2.79
CA SER A 24 -2.62 13.83 -2.56
C SER A 24 -1.15 13.53 -2.86
N VAL A 25 -0.22 14.29 -2.27
CA VAL A 25 1.20 13.90 -2.31
C VAL A 25 1.34 12.61 -1.51
N ARG A 26 1.91 11.59 -2.15
CA ARG A 26 2.23 10.33 -1.48
C ARG A 26 3.69 10.34 -1.10
N PHE A 27 3.97 10.07 0.17
CA PHE A 27 5.33 9.88 0.63
C PHE A 27 5.77 8.44 0.38
N GLY A 28 7.02 8.29 -0.07
CA GLY A 28 7.71 7.01 -0.18
C GLY A 28 8.76 6.85 0.91
N GLU A 29 9.75 6.00 0.64
CA GLU A 29 10.80 5.65 1.59
C GLU A 29 11.51 6.86 2.20
N ILE A 30 11.96 6.69 3.46
CA ILE A 30 12.79 7.65 4.21
C ILE A 30 14.21 7.12 4.29
N VAL A 31 15.18 8.00 4.06
CA VAL A 31 16.61 7.75 4.28
C VAL A 31 17.17 8.86 5.18
N VAL A 32 18.01 8.48 6.14
CA VAL A 32 18.69 9.43 7.03
C VAL A 32 20.20 9.37 6.76
N ASP A 33 20.82 10.52 6.49
CA ASP A 33 22.27 10.67 6.29
C ASP A 33 22.81 11.74 7.26
N GLY A 34 23.47 11.29 8.31
CA GLY A 34 23.90 12.15 9.39
C GLY A 34 22.75 12.89 10.10
N LYS A 35 22.61 14.20 9.86
CA LYS A 35 21.54 15.04 10.40
C LYS A 35 20.45 15.36 9.38
N ASP A 36 20.67 14.98 8.14
CA ASP A 36 19.76 15.28 7.05
C ASP A 36 18.78 14.12 6.85
N ILE A 37 17.54 14.47 6.56
CA ILE A 37 16.45 13.52 6.33
C ILE A 37 16.01 13.66 4.89
N TYR A 38 15.90 12.54 4.18
CA TYR A 38 15.47 12.48 2.80
C TYR A 38 14.23 11.59 2.70
N TRP A 39 13.32 11.95 1.79
CA TRP A 39 12.16 11.12 1.46
C TRP A 39 11.75 11.29 0.00
N VAL A 40 10.96 10.38 -0.52
CA VAL A 40 10.34 10.50 -1.85
C VAL A 40 8.97 11.16 -1.71
N GLU A 41 8.64 12.07 -2.62
CA GLU A 41 7.30 12.61 -2.85
C GLU A 41 6.81 12.23 -4.25
N SER A 42 5.71 11.47 -4.37
CA SER A 42 4.98 11.34 -5.63
C SER A 42 3.98 12.50 -5.74
N ARG A 43 4.15 13.34 -6.77
CA ARG A 43 3.45 14.61 -6.91
C ARG A 43 2.42 14.59 -8.05
N PRO A 44 1.12 14.52 -7.77
CA PRO A 44 0.08 14.49 -8.80
C PRO A 44 0.11 15.73 -9.72
N ALA A 45 0.43 16.90 -9.17
CA ALA A 45 0.57 18.14 -9.94
C ALA A 45 1.77 18.16 -10.92
N GLU A 46 2.69 17.19 -10.80
CA GLU A 46 3.84 17.00 -11.68
C GLU A 46 3.71 15.68 -12.48
N ASN A 47 2.52 15.33 -12.91
CA ASN A 47 2.21 14.08 -13.63
C ASN A 47 2.63 12.81 -12.87
N GLY A 48 2.56 12.83 -11.53
CA GLY A 48 2.95 11.71 -10.68
C GLY A 48 4.45 11.49 -10.54
N ARG A 49 5.29 12.49 -10.86
CA ARG A 49 6.75 12.44 -10.70
C ARG A 49 7.14 12.17 -9.24
N SER A 50 8.07 11.24 -9.04
CA SER A 50 8.65 10.91 -7.73
C SER A 50 9.91 11.72 -7.50
N VAL A 51 9.88 12.64 -6.55
CA VAL A 51 10.94 13.60 -6.24
C VAL A 51 11.62 13.23 -4.94
N ILE A 52 12.95 13.20 -4.92
CA ILE A 52 13.70 13.10 -3.67
C ILE A 52 13.76 14.47 -3.05
N VAL A 53 13.27 14.58 -1.81
CA VAL A 53 13.25 15.81 -1.01
C VAL A 53 14.18 15.67 0.17
N ARG A 54 14.90 16.75 0.51
CA ARG A 54 15.83 16.83 1.64
C ARG A 54 15.35 17.84 2.66
N TYR A 55 15.40 17.48 3.93
CA TYR A 55 15.35 18.37 5.07
C TYR A 55 16.73 18.44 5.71
N ASP A 56 17.39 19.58 5.59
CA ASP A 56 18.77 19.76 6.03
C ASP A 56 18.88 20.16 7.51
N SER A 57 20.12 20.16 8.03
CA SER A 57 20.44 20.55 9.40
C SER A 57 20.05 22.00 9.74
N ARG A 58 19.81 22.85 8.73
CA ARG A 58 19.31 24.23 8.87
C ARG A 58 17.79 24.30 8.80
N LYS A 59 17.10 23.15 8.83
CA LYS A 59 15.63 23.03 8.76
C LYS A 59 15.03 23.52 7.42
N ARG A 60 15.78 23.49 6.32
CA ARG A 60 15.29 23.83 4.99
C ARG A 60 14.86 22.60 4.24
N ILE A 61 13.73 22.70 3.54
CA ILE A 61 13.22 21.67 2.66
C ILE A 61 13.56 22.06 1.21
N SER A 62 14.14 21.13 0.45
CA SER A 62 14.50 21.36 -0.95
C SER A 62 14.39 20.07 -1.76
N ASP A 63 14.02 20.21 -3.03
CA ASP A 63 14.10 19.13 -4.00
C ASP A 63 15.56 18.85 -4.32
N VAL A 64 15.92 17.59 -4.46
CA VAL A 64 17.28 17.16 -4.72
C VAL A 64 17.50 16.77 -6.17
N ILE A 65 16.53 16.09 -6.78
CA ILE A 65 16.57 15.75 -8.19
C ILE A 65 15.66 16.67 -9.00
N ALA A 66 16.21 17.24 -10.06
CA ALA A 66 15.46 18.09 -10.97
C ALA A 66 14.66 17.26 -11.99
N ALA A 67 13.64 17.89 -12.61
CA ALA A 67 13.02 17.30 -13.78
C ALA A 67 14.06 17.17 -14.93
N PRO A 68 13.99 16.11 -15.75
CA PRO A 68 12.92 15.12 -15.87
C PRO A 68 13.08 13.88 -14.97
N TYR A 69 14.07 13.84 -14.09
CA TYR A 69 14.34 12.66 -13.26
C TYR A 69 13.21 12.38 -12.27
N SER A 70 12.92 11.09 -12.09
CA SER A 70 11.88 10.58 -11.20
C SER A 70 12.40 9.32 -10.48
N ALA A 71 12.61 9.41 -9.16
CA ALA A 71 13.17 8.33 -8.36
C ALA A 71 12.10 7.25 -8.09
N ARG A 72 12.05 6.25 -8.96
CA ARG A 72 11.09 5.15 -8.87
C ARG A 72 11.57 3.92 -9.62
N SER A 73 11.53 2.77 -8.96
CA SER A 73 11.77 1.47 -9.55
C SER A 73 10.49 0.79 -10.01
N ARG A 74 10.62 -0.14 -10.98
CA ARG A 74 9.57 -1.06 -11.41
C ARG A 74 9.94 -2.53 -11.15
N VAL A 75 10.93 -2.82 -10.34
CA VAL A 75 11.20 -4.19 -9.91
C VAL A 75 9.96 -4.75 -9.23
N HIS A 76 9.54 -5.95 -9.58
CA HIS A 76 8.29 -6.59 -9.15
C HIS A 76 7.02 -5.74 -9.49
N GLU A 77 7.11 -4.83 -10.47
CA GLU A 77 6.13 -3.80 -10.87
C GLU A 77 5.85 -2.73 -9.79
N TYR A 78 5.87 -3.05 -8.51
CA TYR A 78 5.55 -2.14 -7.41
C TYR A 78 6.74 -1.27 -6.95
N GLY A 79 7.97 -1.75 -7.11
CA GLY A 79 9.19 -1.01 -6.78
C GLY A 79 9.38 -0.76 -5.29
N GLY A 80 9.77 0.47 -4.95
CA GLY A 80 10.19 0.90 -3.60
C GLY A 80 11.70 0.84 -3.44
N ALA A 81 12.23 1.41 -2.37
CA ALA A 81 13.66 1.57 -2.08
C ALA A 81 14.47 2.01 -3.32
N ALA A 82 13.90 2.98 -4.03
CA ALA A 82 14.44 3.47 -5.29
C ALA A 82 15.64 4.40 -5.11
N PHE A 83 15.98 4.79 -3.88
CA PHE A 83 17.15 5.63 -3.62
C PHE A 83 17.83 5.30 -2.30
N THR A 84 19.09 5.70 -2.21
CA THR A 84 19.87 5.76 -0.96
C THR A 84 20.79 6.98 -0.98
N VAL A 85 21.29 7.38 0.20
CA VAL A 85 22.15 8.55 0.38
C VAL A 85 23.34 8.17 1.23
N HIS A 86 24.52 8.67 0.89
CA HIS A 86 25.73 8.51 1.67
C HIS A 86 26.63 9.73 1.52
N GLU A 87 26.95 10.38 2.64
CA GLU A 87 27.79 11.61 2.67
C GLU A 87 27.28 12.68 1.67
N GLY A 88 25.95 12.83 1.57
CA GLY A 88 25.32 13.77 0.66
C GLY A 88 25.28 13.35 -0.81
N ALA A 89 25.96 12.28 -1.21
CA ALA A 89 25.82 11.70 -2.54
C ALA A 89 24.55 10.83 -2.62
N ILE A 90 23.74 11.04 -3.66
CA ILE A 90 22.48 10.36 -3.86
C ILE A 90 22.64 9.32 -4.95
N PHE A 91 22.12 8.12 -4.70
CA PHE A 91 22.01 7.05 -5.66
C PHE A 91 20.54 6.73 -5.84
N PHE A 92 20.04 6.70 -7.08
CA PHE A 92 18.64 6.44 -7.33
C PHE A 92 18.37 5.73 -8.64
N THR A 93 17.30 4.95 -8.69
CA THR A 93 16.77 4.36 -9.92
C THR A 93 15.83 5.36 -10.57
N ASN A 94 16.10 5.74 -11.82
CA ASN A 94 15.26 6.65 -12.57
C ASN A 94 14.12 5.91 -13.27
N PHE A 95 12.90 6.42 -13.19
CA PHE A 95 11.70 5.76 -13.68
C PHE A 95 11.69 5.54 -15.20
N ALA A 96 12.17 6.50 -15.97
CA ALA A 96 12.05 6.49 -17.43
C ALA A 96 12.84 5.34 -18.10
N ASP A 97 14.04 5.06 -17.59
CA ASP A 97 14.99 4.10 -18.16
C ASP A 97 15.41 2.99 -17.19
N GLN A 98 14.91 3.01 -15.95
CA GLN A 98 15.20 2.05 -14.88
C GLN A 98 16.69 1.89 -14.53
N ARG A 99 17.55 2.81 -14.99
CA ARG A 99 18.99 2.84 -14.68
C ARG A 99 19.23 3.40 -13.29
N VAL A 100 20.32 2.95 -12.67
CA VAL A 100 20.82 3.54 -11.42
C VAL A 100 21.69 4.73 -11.76
N TYR A 101 21.44 5.86 -11.09
CA TYR A 101 22.16 7.11 -11.22
C TYR A 101 22.87 7.47 -9.92
N ARG A 102 23.98 8.19 -10.03
CA ARG A 102 24.66 8.87 -8.92
C ARG A 102 24.59 10.36 -9.15
N GLN A 103 24.25 11.10 -8.11
CA GLN A 103 24.29 12.57 -8.07
C GLN A 103 25.05 13.00 -6.84
N GLY A 104 26.19 13.70 -7.03
CA GLY A 104 26.87 14.41 -5.95
C GLY A 104 26.14 15.70 -5.56
N PRO A 105 26.54 16.37 -4.48
CA PRO A 105 26.05 17.69 -4.15
C PRO A 105 26.24 18.65 -5.33
N ASP A 106 25.19 19.36 -5.72
CA ASP A 106 25.17 20.36 -6.81
C ASP A 106 25.60 19.84 -8.20
N LEU A 107 25.54 18.52 -8.45
CA LEU A 107 25.93 17.90 -9.70
C LEU A 107 24.73 17.35 -10.48
N ILE A 108 24.93 17.19 -11.80
CA ILE A 108 23.95 16.50 -12.66
C ILE A 108 24.02 15.00 -12.41
N PRO A 109 22.87 14.28 -12.39
CA PRO A 109 22.88 12.81 -12.26
C PRO A 109 23.67 12.13 -13.38
N VAL A 110 24.55 11.20 -13.01
CA VAL A 110 25.34 10.38 -13.93
C VAL A 110 24.92 8.92 -13.81
N PRO A 111 24.62 8.22 -14.94
CA PRO A 111 24.20 6.83 -14.88
C PRO A 111 25.36 5.91 -14.50
N LEU A 112 25.11 4.97 -13.60
CA LEU A 112 26.06 3.94 -13.16
C LEU A 112 25.88 2.61 -13.92
N THR A 113 24.70 2.37 -14.47
CA THR A 113 24.37 1.14 -15.19
C THR A 113 24.22 1.40 -16.68
N PRO A 114 24.50 0.42 -17.56
CA PRO A 114 24.28 0.57 -18.98
C PRO A 114 22.79 0.73 -19.33
N ASP A 115 22.52 1.23 -20.53
CA ASP A 115 21.16 1.29 -21.07
C ASP A 115 20.78 -0.10 -21.61
N MET A 116 20.07 -0.85 -20.78
CA MET A 116 19.61 -2.21 -21.07
C MET A 116 18.26 -2.41 -20.40
N ASP A 117 17.47 -3.36 -20.88
CA ASP A 117 16.18 -3.70 -20.27
C ASP A 117 16.38 -4.47 -18.95
N LYS A 118 16.84 -3.72 -17.95
CA LYS A 118 17.09 -4.16 -16.57
C LYS A 118 16.57 -3.13 -15.60
N ARG A 119 16.00 -3.61 -14.50
CA ARG A 119 15.45 -2.77 -13.44
C ARG A 119 16.21 -3.02 -12.15
N TYR A 120 16.31 -2.00 -11.30
CA TYR A 120 17.06 -2.06 -10.05
C TYR A 120 16.24 -1.48 -8.89
N ALA A 121 16.38 -2.08 -7.71
CA ALA A 121 15.73 -1.62 -6.47
C ALA A 121 16.54 -2.04 -5.24
N ASP A 122 16.12 -1.55 -4.06
CA ASP A 122 16.67 -1.91 -2.74
C ASP A 122 18.18 -1.71 -2.66
N LEU A 123 18.60 -0.46 -2.95
CA LEU A 123 19.98 -0.04 -3.09
C LEU A 123 20.69 0.01 -1.72
N GLN A 124 21.76 -0.78 -1.55
CA GLN A 124 22.62 -0.82 -0.36
C GLN A 124 24.06 -0.48 -0.71
N LEU A 125 24.60 0.59 -0.17
CA LEU A 125 25.98 0.99 -0.42
C LEU A 125 26.96 0.16 0.42
N ASP A 126 27.92 -0.50 -0.26
CA ASP A 126 29.14 -1.04 0.32
C ASP A 126 30.27 -0.04 0.08
N ALA A 127 30.34 1.00 0.92
CA ALA A 127 31.33 2.08 0.77
C ALA A 127 32.78 1.55 0.88
N ARG A 128 33.01 0.49 1.67
CA ARG A 128 34.35 -0.11 1.83
C ARG A 128 34.91 -0.69 0.53
N ARG A 129 33.99 -1.22 -0.33
CA ARG A 129 34.36 -1.84 -1.60
C ARG A 129 34.00 -0.98 -2.82
N GLY A 130 33.49 0.22 -2.62
CA GLY A 130 33.11 1.15 -3.69
C GLY A 130 32.04 0.59 -4.62
N ARG A 131 31.03 -0.11 -4.07
CA ARG A 131 29.98 -0.75 -4.84
C ARG A 131 28.60 -0.56 -4.23
N MET A 132 27.58 -0.68 -5.06
CA MET A 132 26.17 -0.76 -4.67
C MET A 132 25.70 -2.20 -4.77
N VAL A 133 25.18 -2.78 -3.67
CA VAL A 133 24.49 -4.08 -3.69
C VAL A 133 22.99 -3.82 -3.80
N CYS A 134 22.32 -4.50 -4.74
CA CYS A 134 20.90 -4.23 -4.99
C CYS A 134 20.19 -5.44 -5.64
N ILE A 135 18.88 -5.35 -5.73
CA ILE A 135 18.05 -6.28 -6.50
C ILE A 135 18.08 -5.83 -7.96
N GLN A 136 18.32 -6.77 -8.87
CA GLN A 136 18.19 -6.61 -10.32
C GLN A 136 17.08 -7.51 -10.85
N GLU A 137 16.28 -6.99 -11.75
CA GLU A 137 15.33 -7.72 -12.55
C GLU A 137 15.71 -7.59 -14.02
N ASP A 138 16.08 -8.70 -14.66
CA ASP A 138 16.64 -8.75 -16.01
C ASP A 138 15.58 -9.17 -17.03
N HIS A 139 15.15 -8.23 -17.87
CA HIS A 139 14.16 -8.38 -18.95
C HIS A 139 14.82 -8.58 -20.34
N THR A 140 16.14 -8.70 -20.41
CA THR A 140 16.85 -8.82 -21.72
C THR A 140 16.58 -10.12 -22.45
N ARG A 141 15.96 -11.10 -21.79
CA ARG A 141 15.58 -12.40 -22.34
C ARG A 141 14.06 -12.50 -22.51
N LYS A 142 13.64 -13.35 -23.46
CA LYS A 142 12.22 -13.67 -23.61
C LYS A 142 11.72 -14.50 -22.42
N GLY A 143 10.48 -14.30 -22.01
CA GLY A 143 9.83 -15.00 -20.91
C GLY A 143 9.80 -14.16 -19.63
N GLU A 144 9.63 -14.80 -18.49
CA GLU A 144 9.65 -14.11 -17.20
C GLU A 144 11.04 -13.54 -16.89
N PRO A 145 11.10 -12.33 -16.29
CA PRO A 145 12.38 -11.71 -15.95
C PRO A 145 13.12 -12.52 -14.87
N ILE A 146 14.45 -12.46 -14.94
CA ILE A 146 15.33 -13.13 -13.96
C ILE A 146 15.66 -12.14 -12.85
N ASN A 147 15.35 -12.50 -11.61
CA ASN A 147 15.73 -11.74 -10.44
C ASN A 147 17.07 -12.23 -9.86
N ALA A 148 17.88 -11.29 -9.39
CA ALA A 148 19.18 -11.56 -8.78
C ALA A 148 19.56 -10.46 -7.77
N ILE A 149 20.45 -10.79 -6.83
CA ILE A 149 21.21 -9.80 -6.09
C ILE A 149 22.49 -9.54 -6.89
N VAL A 150 22.76 -8.27 -7.18
CA VAL A 150 23.94 -7.85 -7.94
C VAL A 150 24.73 -6.80 -7.18
N ASP A 151 26.01 -6.65 -7.53
CA ASP A 151 26.77 -5.44 -7.22
C ASP A 151 26.97 -4.58 -8.47
N ILE A 152 27.06 -3.26 -8.27
CA ILE A 152 27.28 -2.24 -9.30
C ILE A 152 28.44 -1.38 -8.83
N ASP A 153 29.45 -1.16 -9.68
CA ASP A 153 30.52 -0.20 -9.40
C ASP A 153 29.98 1.23 -9.33
N ILE A 154 30.22 1.92 -8.22
CA ILE A 154 29.75 3.31 -8.02
C ILE A 154 30.65 4.36 -8.66
N ASN A 155 31.79 3.99 -9.24
CA ASN A 155 32.73 4.89 -9.91
C ASN A 155 32.43 5.06 -11.41
N GLY A 156 31.35 4.45 -11.91
CA GLY A 156 30.85 4.68 -13.27
C GLY A 156 31.48 3.79 -14.34
N SER A 157 32.11 2.67 -13.98
CA SER A 157 32.65 1.72 -14.97
C SER A 157 31.55 0.99 -15.78
N GLY A 158 30.28 1.08 -15.36
CA GLY A 158 29.16 0.34 -15.94
C GLY A 158 29.19 -1.17 -15.64
N LYS A 159 30.14 -1.64 -14.82
CA LYS A 159 30.27 -3.06 -14.49
C LYS A 159 29.29 -3.45 -13.39
N SER A 160 28.66 -4.60 -13.56
CA SER A 160 27.85 -5.26 -12.54
C SER A 160 28.19 -6.75 -12.48
N ARG A 161 28.05 -7.34 -11.30
CA ARG A 161 28.31 -8.76 -11.07
C ARG A 161 27.13 -9.36 -10.32
N ILE A 162 26.67 -10.54 -10.75
CA ILE A 162 25.67 -11.32 -10.03
C ILE A 162 26.34 -11.91 -8.78
N LEU A 163 25.75 -11.63 -7.61
CA LEU A 163 26.17 -12.17 -6.32
C LEU A 163 25.35 -13.41 -5.94
N VAL A 164 24.04 -13.36 -6.15
CA VAL A 164 23.09 -14.47 -5.88
C VAL A 164 22.03 -14.50 -6.96
N SER A 165 21.70 -15.70 -7.43
CA SER A 165 20.60 -15.96 -8.38
C SER A 165 20.08 -17.40 -8.20
N GLY A 166 19.00 -17.76 -8.89
CA GLY A 166 18.46 -19.13 -8.92
C GLY A 166 17.10 -19.27 -8.22
N ASN A 167 16.65 -18.28 -7.44
CA ASN A 167 15.30 -18.19 -6.94
C ASN A 167 14.46 -17.20 -7.78
N ASP A 168 13.14 -17.27 -7.66
CA ASP A 168 12.25 -16.40 -8.40
C ASP A 168 12.34 -14.94 -7.95
N PHE A 169 12.51 -14.70 -6.63
CA PHE A 169 12.48 -13.37 -6.04
C PHE A 169 13.53 -13.19 -4.95
N TYR A 170 13.99 -11.94 -4.82
CA TYR A 170 14.95 -11.50 -3.81
C TYR A 170 14.51 -10.16 -3.23
N ALA A 171 14.81 -9.92 -1.95
CA ALA A 171 14.58 -8.64 -1.29
C ALA A 171 15.54 -8.44 -0.12
N SER A 172 15.64 -7.20 0.32
CA SER A 172 16.30 -6.79 1.57
C SER A 172 17.74 -7.30 1.71
N PRO A 173 18.63 -7.08 0.73
CA PRO A 173 20.06 -7.31 0.95
C PRO A 173 20.56 -6.31 2.00
N ARG A 174 21.13 -6.81 3.11
CA ARG A 174 21.60 -5.98 4.23
C ARG A 174 22.98 -6.41 4.66
N LEU A 175 23.94 -5.49 4.53
CA LEU A 175 25.31 -5.68 4.99
C LEU A 175 25.42 -5.51 6.50
N SER A 176 26.20 -6.35 7.17
CA SER A 176 26.56 -6.15 8.57
C SER A 176 27.34 -4.83 8.75
N PRO A 177 27.35 -4.21 9.94
CA PRO A 177 28.06 -2.94 10.19
C PRO A 177 29.54 -2.97 9.85
N ASP A 178 30.18 -4.12 10.02
CA ASP A 178 31.58 -4.36 9.66
C ASP A 178 31.77 -4.75 8.18
N GLY A 179 30.69 -4.93 7.42
CA GLY A 179 30.71 -5.32 6.01
C GLY A 179 31.24 -6.74 5.75
N SER A 180 31.41 -7.57 6.79
CA SER A 180 31.92 -8.94 6.67
C SER A 180 30.83 -9.96 6.32
N ARG A 181 29.56 -9.62 6.53
CA ARG A 181 28.39 -10.50 6.28
C ARG A 181 27.30 -9.73 5.54
N ILE A 182 26.45 -10.49 4.85
CA ILE A 182 25.24 -9.98 4.22
C ILE A 182 24.08 -10.91 4.54
N ALA A 183 22.90 -10.35 4.80
CA ALA A 183 21.64 -11.06 4.90
C ALA A 183 20.72 -10.67 3.74
N TRP A 184 19.82 -11.55 3.32
CA TRP A 184 18.80 -11.25 2.31
C TRP A 184 17.59 -12.17 2.46
N LEU A 185 16.47 -11.74 1.87
CA LEU A 185 15.26 -12.55 1.71
C LEU A 185 15.17 -13.12 0.31
N THR A 186 14.61 -14.32 0.19
CA THR A 186 14.25 -14.94 -1.08
C THR A 186 13.01 -15.80 -0.93
N TRP A 187 12.27 -15.95 -2.02
CA TRP A 187 11.12 -16.87 -2.10
C TRP A 187 10.93 -17.32 -3.54
N ASN A 188 10.11 -18.35 -3.71
CA ASN A 188 9.77 -18.93 -5.00
C ASN A 188 8.26 -19.06 -5.14
N HIS A 189 7.81 -19.07 -6.37
CA HIS A 189 6.44 -19.43 -6.70
C HIS A 189 6.02 -20.78 -6.06
N PRO A 190 4.74 -20.94 -5.67
CA PRO A 190 3.63 -19.97 -5.80
C PRO A 190 3.53 -18.98 -4.64
N ASN A 191 4.47 -18.98 -3.69
CA ASN A 191 4.41 -18.13 -2.51
C ASN A 191 4.55 -16.64 -2.85
N MET A 192 3.74 -15.83 -2.17
CA MET A 192 4.00 -14.42 -1.99
C MET A 192 4.87 -14.22 -0.75
N PRO A 193 5.57 -13.07 -0.60
CA PRO A 193 6.49 -12.88 0.53
C PRO A 193 5.83 -12.92 1.91
N TRP A 194 4.53 -12.70 2.00
CA TRP A 194 3.75 -12.86 3.24
C TRP A 194 3.23 -14.28 3.49
N ASP A 195 3.39 -15.20 2.53
CA ASP A 195 3.07 -16.62 2.69
C ASP A 195 4.25 -17.40 3.20
N GLY A 196 5.40 -17.25 2.53
CA GLY A 196 6.62 -17.93 2.90
C GLY A 196 7.84 -17.31 2.24
N THR A 197 8.85 -17.03 3.05
CA THR A 197 10.16 -16.48 2.63
C THR A 197 11.28 -17.18 3.38
N GLU A 198 12.45 -17.20 2.77
CA GLU A 198 13.67 -17.70 3.39
C GLU A 198 14.62 -16.55 3.71
N LEU A 199 15.20 -16.54 4.90
CA LEU A 199 16.25 -15.63 5.32
C LEU A 199 17.61 -16.33 5.19
N TRP A 200 18.47 -15.76 4.38
CA TRP A 200 19.82 -16.27 4.11
C TRP A 200 20.87 -15.31 4.64
N VAL A 201 22.04 -15.87 5.00
CA VAL A 201 23.22 -15.12 5.41
C VAL A 201 24.44 -15.71 4.68
N ALA A 202 25.35 -14.85 4.24
CA ALA A 202 26.65 -15.22 3.72
C ALA A 202 27.76 -14.36 4.30
N GLU A 203 28.98 -14.86 4.29
CA GLU A 203 30.19 -14.07 4.50
C GLU A 203 30.56 -13.35 3.21
N VAL A 204 31.15 -12.17 3.34
CA VAL A 204 31.65 -11.37 2.22
C VAL A 204 33.18 -11.40 2.25
N ASP A 205 33.77 -12.03 1.27
CA ASP A 205 35.25 -12.13 1.18
C ASP A 205 35.89 -10.77 0.82
N ASN A 206 37.23 -10.74 0.78
CA ASN A 206 37.98 -9.53 0.48
C ASN A 206 37.74 -9.00 -0.94
N GLN A 207 37.30 -9.85 -1.87
CA GLN A 207 36.96 -9.49 -3.25
C GLN A 207 35.47 -9.13 -3.38
N GLY A 208 34.74 -9.22 -2.29
CA GLY A 208 33.29 -8.94 -2.24
C GLY A 208 32.40 -10.06 -2.79
N ALA A 209 32.97 -11.29 -2.99
CA ALA A 209 32.14 -12.45 -3.31
C ALA A 209 31.46 -12.99 -2.06
N LEU A 210 30.30 -13.63 -2.26
CA LEU A 210 29.54 -14.26 -1.17
C LEU A 210 30.00 -15.72 -1.03
N VAL A 211 30.41 -16.07 0.18
CA VAL A 211 30.88 -17.41 0.53
C VAL A 211 30.09 -17.92 1.74
N ASN A 212 30.08 -19.24 1.92
CA ASN A 212 29.43 -19.89 3.06
C ASN A 212 27.93 -19.50 3.24
N SER A 213 27.20 -19.32 2.13
CA SER A 213 25.79 -18.98 2.15
C SER A 213 24.97 -20.07 2.83
N ARG A 214 24.10 -19.69 3.78
CA ARG A 214 23.21 -20.61 4.49
C ARG A 214 21.86 -19.97 4.82
N ARG A 215 20.80 -20.75 4.74
CA ARG A 215 19.49 -20.36 5.28
C ARG A 215 19.51 -20.45 6.79
N ILE A 216 18.98 -19.41 7.47
CA ILE A 216 18.94 -19.35 8.94
C ILE A 216 17.53 -19.32 9.52
N ALA A 217 16.53 -18.89 8.75
CA ALA A 217 15.13 -18.86 9.16
C ALA A 217 14.22 -18.91 7.93
N GLY A 218 12.91 -19.05 8.16
CA GLY A 218 11.92 -19.00 7.10
C GLY A 218 11.69 -20.34 6.39
N GLY A 219 10.86 -20.31 5.39
CA GLY A 219 10.45 -21.45 4.56
C GLY A 219 9.12 -21.19 3.89
N VAL A 220 8.52 -22.24 3.31
CA VAL A 220 7.28 -22.14 2.51
C VAL A 220 6.04 -21.74 3.33
N SER A 221 6.07 -21.88 4.64
CA SER A 221 4.95 -21.57 5.54
C SER A 221 5.30 -20.58 6.66
N GLU A 222 6.42 -19.87 6.52
CA GLU A 222 6.88 -18.83 7.45
C GLU A 222 7.26 -17.58 6.67
N SER A 223 6.61 -16.47 6.96
CA SER A 223 6.93 -15.18 6.36
C SER A 223 7.97 -14.43 7.20
N ILE A 224 9.07 -14.06 6.54
CA ILE A 224 10.11 -13.23 7.12
C ILE A 224 10.05 -11.83 6.51
N PHE A 225 10.20 -10.80 7.36
CA PHE A 225 10.19 -9.41 6.93
C PHE A 225 11.34 -8.64 7.59
N GLN A 226 11.87 -7.65 6.89
CA GLN A 226 12.88 -6.69 7.36
C GLN A 226 14.04 -7.33 8.15
N PRO A 227 14.95 -8.11 7.52
CA PRO A 227 16.22 -8.44 8.17
C PRO A 227 17.04 -7.16 8.37
N GLU A 228 17.63 -7.00 9.58
CA GLU A 228 18.42 -5.82 9.94
C GLU A 228 19.50 -6.20 10.95
N TRP A 229 20.69 -5.66 10.79
CA TRP A 229 21.79 -5.90 11.72
C TRP A 229 21.80 -4.86 12.82
N SER A 230 21.94 -5.32 14.08
CA SER A 230 22.18 -4.42 15.21
C SER A 230 23.59 -3.80 15.13
N PRO A 231 23.85 -2.71 15.84
CA PRO A 231 25.19 -2.07 15.86
C PRO A 231 26.32 -3.01 16.26
N ASP A 232 26.05 -3.99 17.13
CA ASP A 232 26.97 -5.04 17.59
C ASP A 232 27.01 -6.27 16.67
N GLY A 233 26.32 -6.23 15.53
CA GLY A 233 26.38 -7.26 14.50
C GLY A 233 25.54 -8.51 14.74
N ILE A 234 24.51 -8.43 15.56
CA ILE A 234 23.47 -9.47 15.69
C ILE A 234 22.39 -9.22 14.64
N LEU A 235 21.96 -10.28 13.93
CA LEU A 235 20.88 -10.18 12.95
C LEU A 235 19.51 -10.29 13.61
N TYR A 236 18.67 -9.30 13.35
CA TYR A 236 17.25 -9.29 13.74
C TYR A 236 16.38 -9.40 12.50
N PHE A 237 15.15 -9.86 12.66
CA PHE A 237 14.16 -9.96 11.60
C PHE A 237 12.76 -10.11 12.20
N VAL A 238 11.74 -9.87 11.41
CA VAL A 238 10.36 -10.16 11.78
C VAL A 238 9.96 -11.51 11.19
N SER A 239 9.23 -12.34 11.96
CA SER A 239 8.72 -13.64 11.54
C SER A 239 7.33 -13.88 12.10
N ASP A 240 6.47 -14.55 11.31
CA ASP A 240 5.11 -14.93 11.71
C ASP A 240 4.98 -16.40 12.17
N ARG A 241 6.09 -17.06 12.53
CA ARG A 241 6.13 -18.48 12.95
C ARG A 241 5.22 -18.84 14.13
N ASN A 242 4.88 -17.86 14.98
CA ASN A 242 3.96 -18.01 16.09
C ASN A 242 2.53 -17.53 15.78
N GLY A 243 2.20 -17.29 14.50
CA GLY A 243 0.89 -16.80 14.05
C GLY A 243 0.77 -15.27 13.96
N TRP A 244 1.77 -14.52 14.42
CA TRP A 244 1.85 -13.06 14.38
C TRP A 244 3.24 -12.63 13.96
N TRP A 245 3.38 -11.56 13.18
CA TRP A 245 4.68 -11.00 12.83
C TRP A 245 5.35 -10.37 14.04
N ASN A 246 6.17 -11.17 14.74
CA ASN A 246 6.97 -10.73 15.89
C ASN A 246 8.44 -10.50 15.51
N ILE A 247 9.16 -9.69 16.30
CA ILE A 247 10.61 -9.45 16.13
C ILE A 247 11.38 -10.62 16.74
N TYR A 248 12.34 -11.15 16.00
CA TYR A 248 13.26 -12.21 16.39
C TYR A 248 14.70 -11.73 16.23
N ARG A 249 15.63 -12.38 16.94
CA ARG A 249 17.08 -12.25 16.73
C ARG A 249 17.70 -13.61 16.49
N PHE A 250 18.78 -13.65 15.71
CA PHE A 250 19.52 -14.87 15.45
C PHE A 250 20.80 -14.88 16.29
N ILE A 251 20.82 -15.72 17.30
CA ILE A 251 21.94 -15.85 18.26
C ILE A 251 22.19 -17.34 18.54
N ASP A 252 23.48 -17.73 18.65
CA ASP A 252 23.90 -19.12 18.94
C ASP A 252 23.25 -20.17 18.01
N GLY A 253 23.10 -19.81 16.74
CA GLY A 253 22.52 -20.70 15.72
C GLY A 253 20.99 -20.86 15.79
N LYS A 254 20.30 -20.06 16.61
CA LYS A 254 18.84 -20.16 16.82
C LYS A 254 18.15 -18.80 16.67
N ALA A 255 16.91 -18.85 16.19
CA ALA A 255 16.02 -17.70 16.20
C ALA A 255 15.33 -17.60 17.58
N GLU A 256 15.55 -16.51 18.28
CA GLU A 256 14.95 -16.20 19.58
C GLU A 256 13.90 -15.10 19.43
N CYS A 257 12.69 -15.30 19.96
CA CYS A 257 11.63 -14.29 19.95
C CYS A 257 11.95 -13.15 20.92
N VAL A 258 11.80 -11.91 20.43
CA VAL A 258 12.03 -10.69 21.22
C VAL A 258 10.71 -10.08 21.71
N THR A 259 9.65 -10.15 20.89
CA THR A 259 8.36 -9.48 21.15
C THR A 259 7.18 -10.45 21.13
N GLU A 260 7.10 -11.44 21.96
CA GLU A 260 6.04 -12.46 21.95
C GLU A 260 4.64 -11.87 22.27
N LEU A 261 3.99 -11.28 21.24
CA LEU A 261 2.70 -10.57 21.37
C LEU A 261 1.76 -10.90 20.21
N ASP A 262 0.45 -10.84 20.48
CA ASP A 262 -0.62 -11.02 19.49
C ASP A 262 -0.88 -9.70 18.73
N VAL A 263 0.16 -9.18 18.09
CA VAL A 263 0.15 -7.96 17.24
C VAL A 263 1.14 -8.11 16.08
N GLU A 264 1.05 -7.25 15.09
CA GLU A 264 1.86 -7.33 13.86
C GLU A 264 2.99 -6.29 13.87
N PHE A 265 4.24 -6.73 14.04
CA PHE A 265 5.45 -5.90 13.84
C PHE A 265 5.92 -5.89 12.38
N GLY A 266 5.26 -6.59 11.49
CA GLY A 266 5.52 -6.64 10.06
C GLY A 266 4.36 -6.14 9.24
N VAL A 267 4.65 -5.94 7.96
CA VAL A 267 3.66 -5.59 6.93
C VAL A 267 3.92 -6.42 5.67
N PRO A 268 2.92 -6.63 4.80
CA PRO A 268 3.12 -7.38 3.56
C PRO A 268 4.10 -6.64 2.64
N LEU A 269 5.11 -7.35 2.18
CA LEU A 269 6.22 -6.82 1.37
C LEU A 269 5.79 -6.64 -0.10
N TRP A 270 4.84 -5.75 -0.36
CA TRP A 270 4.47 -5.34 -1.71
C TRP A 270 5.56 -4.49 -2.38
N ASN A 271 6.22 -3.66 -1.57
CA ASN A 271 7.24 -2.71 -2.02
C ASN A 271 8.51 -2.92 -1.21
N PHE A 272 9.66 -2.66 -1.84
CA PHE A 272 10.93 -2.63 -1.13
C PHE A 272 11.02 -1.43 -0.16
N GLY A 273 11.90 -1.53 0.84
CA GLY A 273 12.25 -0.43 1.74
C GLY A 273 11.27 -0.14 2.86
N LEU A 274 10.23 -0.95 3.03
CA LEU A 274 9.34 -0.87 4.18
C LEU A 274 10.09 -1.22 5.47
N THR A 275 9.90 -0.41 6.52
CA THR A 275 10.55 -0.60 7.81
C THR A 275 9.60 -0.30 8.96
N THR A 276 9.61 -1.18 9.96
CA THR A 276 8.75 -1.12 11.16
C THR A 276 9.57 -1.05 12.45
N TYR A 277 10.88 -1.30 12.39
CA TYR A 277 11.76 -1.16 13.54
C TYR A 277 13.15 -0.68 13.14
N GLY A 278 13.91 -0.20 14.15
CA GLY A 278 15.30 0.19 14.02
C GLY A 278 15.98 0.29 15.39
N PHE A 279 17.32 0.33 15.40
CA PHE A 279 18.11 0.33 16.64
C PHE A 279 18.34 1.76 17.14
N LEU A 280 18.05 2.00 18.41
CA LEU A 280 18.44 3.20 19.15
C LEU A 280 19.81 3.03 19.80
N SER A 281 20.14 1.81 20.16
CA SER A 281 21.42 1.35 20.74
C SER A 281 21.53 -0.16 20.59
N GLU A 282 22.63 -0.75 21.04
CA GLU A 282 22.83 -2.20 21.11
C GLU A 282 21.74 -2.90 21.96
N ASP A 283 21.19 -2.21 22.97
CA ASP A 283 20.23 -2.75 23.92
C ASP A 283 18.78 -2.31 23.67
N ARG A 284 18.50 -1.49 22.65
CA ARG A 284 17.19 -0.89 22.49
C ARG A 284 16.75 -0.72 21.05
N ILE A 285 15.58 -1.22 20.74
CA ILE A 285 14.88 -1.05 19.46
C ILE A 285 13.77 -0.02 19.64
N ALA A 286 13.54 0.85 18.64
CA ALA A 286 12.27 1.50 18.42
C ALA A 286 11.51 0.68 17.37
N CYS A 287 10.20 0.53 17.54
CA CYS A 287 9.36 -0.24 16.62
C CYS A 287 7.96 0.35 16.51
N THR A 288 7.29 -0.03 15.43
CA THR A 288 5.85 0.14 15.26
C THR A 288 5.19 -1.23 15.23
N TYR A 289 3.97 -1.31 15.72
CA TYR A 289 3.16 -2.51 15.57
C TYR A 289 1.71 -2.14 15.23
N ASN A 290 1.06 -3.00 14.47
CA ASN A 290 -0.35 -2.86 14.10
C ASN A 290 -1.20 -3.79 14.95
N GLN A 291 -2.28 -3.26 15.49
CA GLN A 291 -3.32 -4.03 16.14
C GLN A 291 -4.69 -3.58 15.63
N LYS A 292 -5.33 -4.44 14.86
CA LYS A 292 -6.67 -4.20 14.29
C LYS A 292 -6.79 -2.91 13.46
N GLY A 293 -5.78 -2.64 12.61
CA GLY A 293 -5.76 -1.46 11.74
C GLY A 293 -5.30 -0.16 12.41
N ILE A 294 -4.86 -0.22 13.66
CA ILE A 294 -4.29 0.91 14.40
C ILE A 294 -2.82 0.64 14.67
N CYS A 295 -1.94 1.55 14.24
CA CYS A 295 -0.51 1.49 14.49
C CYS A 295 -0.15 2.16 15.81
N TYR A 296 0.81 1.58 16.51
CA TYR A 296 1.38 2.10 17.75
C TYR A 296 2.89 2.23 17.61
N LEU A 297 3.45 3.25 18.26
CA LEU A 297 4.90 3.46 18.36
C LEU A 297 5.37 2.94 19.74
N ALA A 298 6.49 2.22 19.77
CA ALA A 298 7.02 1.65 21.01
C ALA A 298 8.54 1.56 20.97
N THR A 299 9.11 1.26 22.15
CA THR A 299 10.48 0.79 22.28
C THR A 299 10.52 -0.57 22.98
N VAL A 300 11.53 -1.38 22.63
CA VAL A 300 11.79 -2.67 23.26
C VAL A 300 13.18 -2.61 23.88
N ASP A 301 13.27 -2.89 25.17
CA ASP A 301 14.53 -3.17 25.87
C ASP A 301 14.95 -4.61 25.55
N LEU A 302 16.10 -4.79 24.91
CA LEU A 302 16.54 -6.10 24.39
C LEU A 302 17.11 -7.05 25.47
N ARG A 303 17.43 -6.53 26.66
CA ARG A 303 17.88 -7.35 27.79
C ARG A 303 16.71 -7.95 28.55
N THR A 304 15.68 -7.12 28.78
CA THR A 304 14.48 -7.53 29.54
C THR A 304 13.32 -7.98 28.66
N LYS A 305 13.40 -7.74 27.34
CA LYS A 305 12.33 -7.93 26.33
C LYS A 305 11.05 -7.14 26.63
N LYS A 306 11.17 -6.09 27.47
CA LYS A 306 10.03 -5.25 27.84
C LYS A 306 9.71 -4.26 26.72
N LEU A 307 8.49 -4.36 26.20
CA LEU A 307 7.92 -3.35 25.32
C LEU A 307 7.37 -2.19 26.15
N SER A 308 7.66 -0.96 25.72
CA SER A 308 7.14 0.28 26.31
C SER A 308 6.57 1.14 25.20
N GLN A 309 5.25 1.32 25.19
CA GLN A 309 4.57 2.16 24.21
C GLN A 309 4.99 3.62 24.38
N ILE A 310 5.17 4.31 23.27
CA ILE A 310 5.36 5.76 23.20
C ILE A 310 3.99 6.36 22.90
N GLU A 311 3.54 7.30 23.73
CA GLU A 311 2.32 8.06 23.45
C GLU A 311 2.51 8.86 22.16
N SER A 312 1.59 8.70 21.22
CA SER A 312 1.60 9.36 19.93
C SER A 312 0.18 9.61 19.45
N GLN A 313 -0.02 10.73 18.75
CA GLN A 313 -1.28 11.01 18.08
C GLN A 313 -1.48 10.19 16.79
N PHE A 314 -0.43 9.56 16.28
CA PHE A 314 -0.44 8.86 15.00
C PHE A 314 -0.98 7.44 15.16
N THR A 315 -1.90 7.07 14.28
CA THR A 315 -2.57 5.76 14.21
C THR A 315 -2.27 5.01 12.91
N ASP A 316 -1.51 5.62 12.02
CA ASP A 316 -0.93 5.05 10.81
C ASP A 316 0.54 5.49 10.79
N ILE A 317 1.48 4.54 10.97
CA ILE A 317 2.90 4.83 11.09
C ILE A 317 3.69 3.90 10.17
N THR A 318 4.46 4.48 9.26
CA THR A 318 5.23 3.73 8.27
C THR A 318 6.65 4.28 8.11
N HIS A 319 7.55 3.52 7.47
CA HIS A 319 8.92 3.90 7.16
C HIS A 319 9.73 4.39 8.37
N LEU A 320 9.62 3.71 9.51
CA LEU A 320 10.37 4.05 10.71
C LEU A 320 11.88 3.90 10.48
N LYS A 321 12.63 4.97 10.74
CA LYS A 321 14.09 5.01 10.77
C LYS A 321 14.57 5.53 12.11
N THR A 322 15.77 5.09 12.51
CA THR A 322 16.42 5.50 13.76
C THR A 322 17.81 6.08 13.48
N THR A 323 18.18 7.09 14.23
CA THR A 323 19.56 7.61 14.28
C THR A 323 19.87 8.12 15.69
N GLY A 324 20.68 7.36 16.44
CA GLY A 324 20.88 7.62 17.87
C GLY A 324 19.55 7.57 18.64
N ASP A 325 19.18 8.66 19.31
CA ASP A 325 17.92 8.78 20.05
C ASP A 325 16.77 9.43 19.24
N CYS A 326 16.98 9.61 17.95
CA CYS A 326 16.01 10.21 17.03
C CYS A 326 15.29 9.14 16.23
N LEU A 327 13.97 9.27 16.13
CA LEU A 327 13.10 8.53 15.22
C LEU A 327 12.67 9.44 14.08
N VAL A 328 12.64 8.92 12.88
CA VAL A 328 12.04 9.56 11.71
C VAL A 328 11.06 8.58 11.09
N PHE A 329 9.82 9.00 10.87
CA PHE A 329 8.78 8.15 10.33
C PHE A 329 7.71 8.96 9.59
N GLN A 330 6.86 8.29 8.87
CA GLN A 330 5.63 8.88 8.36
C GLN A 330 4.51 8.55 9.33
N GLY A 331 3.77 9.58 9.78
CA GLY A 331 2.68 9.43 10.73
C GLY A 331 1.41 10.10 10.23
N GLY A 332 0.28 9.39 10.27
CA GLY A 332 -1.06 9.90 10.03
C GLY A 332 -1.97 9.65 11.23
N SER A 333 -3.02 10.45 11.37
CA SER A 333 -4.05 10.25 12.40
C SER A 333 -5.44 10.45 11.79
N PRO A 334 -6.53 10.11 12.49
CA PRO A 334 -7.88 10.36 12.00
C PRO A 334 -8.16 11.80 11.55
N THR A 335 -7.41 12.76 12.09
CA THR A 335 -7.60 14.20 11.82
C THR A 335 -6.42 14.88 11.15
N SER A 336 -5.30 14.17 10.99
CA SER A 336 -4.09 14.66 10.34
C SER A 336 -3.67 13.76 9.20
N ALA A 337 -3.45 14.35 8.02
CA ALA A 337 -2.91 13.63 6.89
C ALA A 337 -1.50 13.11 7.19
N LEU A 338 -1.05 12.14 6.40
CA LEU A 338 0.28 11.56 6.53
C LEU A 338 1.35 12.66 6.52
N THR A 339 2.25 12.63 7.48
CA THR A 339 3.32 13.63 7.69
C THR A 339 4.65 12.95 7.88
N VAL A 340 5.75 13.59 7.44
CA VAL A 340 7.11 13.20 7.84
C VAL A 340 7.38 13.80 9.20
N VAL A 341 7.68 12.93 10.17
CA VAL A 341 7.82 13.27 11.59
C VAL A 341 9.24 12.97 12.04
N ARG A 342 9.78 13.84 12.89
CA ARG A 342 10.97 13.58 13.69
C ARG A 342 10.61 13.61 15.17
N TYR A 343 11.04 12.58 15.90
CA TYR A 343 10.77 12.41 17.33
C TYR A 343 12.03 12.03 18.10
N TYR A 344 12.29 12.67 19.24
CA TYR A 344 13.41 12.36 20.12
C TYR A 344 12.94 11.56 21.34
N THR A 345 13.56 10.40 21.59
CA THR A 345 13.13 9.49 22.66
C THR A 345 13.62 9.89 24.05
N LYS A 346 14.81 10.52 24.17
CA LYS A 346 15.38 10.97 25.44
C LYS A 346 14.74 12.23 26.00
N LYS A 347 14.34 13.14 25.09
CA LYS A 347 13.57 14.34 25.40
C LYS A 347 12.38 14.32 24.47
N PRO A 348 11.22 13.77 24.90
CA PRO A 348 10.07 13.64 24.04
C PRO A 348 9.72 14.97 23.37
N GLU A 349 10.14 15.13 22.13
CA GLU A 349 9.91 16.29 21.29
C GLU A 349 9.55 15.80 19.89
N GLU A 350 8.36 16.14 19.46
CA GLU A 350 7.83 15.82 18.13
C GLU A 350 7.94 17.04 17.23
N THR A 351 8.46 16.88 16.04
CA THR A 351 8.52 17.89 15.00
C THR A 351 7.91 17.36 13.72
N ILE A 352 6.82 17.94 13.26
CA ILE A 352 6.29 17.72 11.91
C ILE A 352 7.19 18.45 10.93
N ILE A 353 7.84 17.71 10.04
CA ILE A 353 8.73 18.25 9.01
C ILE A 353 7.91 18.69 7.79
N LYS A 354 7.03 17.78 7.31
CA LYS A 354 6.23 18.00 6.10
C LYS A 354 4.93 17.22 6.18
N ALA A 355 3.82 17.86 5.89
CA ALA A 355 2.54 17.18 5.68
C ALA A 355 2.32 16.89 4.20
N SER A 356 1.70 15.75 3.89
CA SER A 356 1.32 15.37 2.52
C SER A 356 0.22 16.26 1.96
N VAL A 357 -0.57 16.82 2.84
CA VAL A 357 -1.69 17.70 2.53
C VAL A 357 -1.61 18.94 3.41
N ASP A 358 -1.67 20.12 2.82
CA ASP A 358 -1.90 21.38 3.55
C ASP A 358 -3.42 21.60 3.68
N THR A 359 -4.06 20.86 4.60
CA THR A 359 -5.51 20.99 4.81
C THR A 359 -5.83 22.17 5.70
N ARG A 360 -6.41 23.20 5.11
CA ARG A 360 -7.12 24.26 5.84
C ARG A 360 -8.60 23.89 6.08
N VAL A 361 -8.93 22.59 6.01
CA VAL A 361 -10.29 22.11 6.28
C VAL A 361 -10.55 22.15 7.77
N GLY A 362 -11.56 22.90 8.19
CA GLY A 362 -11.92 23.00 9.60
C GLY A 362 -12.40 21.65 10.17
N PRO A 363 -12.17 21.37 11.46
CA PRO A 363 -12.48 20.08 12.10
C PRO A 363 -13.98 19.70 12.06
N GLY A 364 -14.86 20.68 11.81
CA GLY A 364 -16.29 20.45 11.68
C GLY A 364 -16.72 19.69 10.41
N TYR A 365 -15.78 19.41 9.50
CA TYR A 365 -16.01 18.65 8.27
C TYR A 365 -15.23 17.33 8.20
N ILE A 366 -14.39 17.04 9.21
CA ILE A 366 -13.60 15.82 9.27
C ILE A 366 -14.32 14.78 10.13
N SER A 367 -14.74 13.68 9.52
CA SER A 367 -15.31 12.52 10.19
C SER A 367 -14.18 11.65 10.74
N GLU A 368 -14.23 11.35 12.01
CA GLU A 368 -13.30 10.45 12.68
C GLU A 368 -13.82 9.01 12.63
N PRO A 369 -12.95 8.01 12.38
CA PRO A 369 -13.37 6.63 12.28
C PRO A 369 -13.73 6.05 13.65
N GLU A 370 -14.81 5.28 13.66
CA GLU A 370 -15.19 4.40 14.74
C GLU A 370 -14.77 2.97 14.36
N ALA A 371 -13.82 2.39 15.10
CA ALA A 371 -13.44 0.99 14.89
C ALA A 371 -14.61 0.07 15.28
N ILE A 372 -15.09 -0.74 14.35
CA ILE A 372 -16.16 -1.69 14.59
C ILE A 372 -15.70 -3.12 14.41
N GLU A 373 -16.27 -4.01 15.21
CA GLU A 373 -16.17 -5.46 15.09
C GLU A 373 -17.59 -5.99 14.85
N PHE A 374 -17.76 -6.84 13.85
CA PHE A 374 -19.05 -7.41 13.51
C PHE A 374 -18.95 -8.90 13.22
N LYS A 375 -20.04 -9.61 13.44
CA LYS A 375 -20.14 -11.02 13.07
C LYS A 375 -20.27 -11.17 11.57
N THR A 376 -19.58 -12.15 11.04
CA THR A 376 -19.68 -12.58 9.66
C THR A 376 -20.09 -14.04 9.58
N LYS A 377 -19.96 -14.67 8.41
CA LYS A 377 -20.35 -16.06 8.19
C LYS A 377 -19.62 -17.01 9.14
N ASP A 378 -20.26 -18.11 9.48
CA ASP A 378 -19.73 -19.15 10.38
C ASP A 378 -19.36 -18.63 11.80
N ASP A 379 -20.12 -17.63 12.31
CA ASP A 379 -19.89 -16.95 13.59
C ASP A 379 -18.49 -16.32 13.75
N LEU A 380 -17.75 -16.20 12.65
CA LEU A 380 -16.48 -15.50 12.64
C LEU A 380 -16.68 -13.98 12.85
N LYS A 381 -15.58 -13.30 13.12
CA LYS A 381 -15.56 -11.84 13.27
C LYS A 381 -14.78 -11.21 12.14
N SER A 382 -15.25 -10.04 11.69
CA SER A 382 -14.51 -9.16 10.80
C SER A 382 -14.53 -7.74 11.33
N TYR A 383 -13.78 -6.82 10.71
CA TYR A 383 -13.47 -5.51 11.26
C TYR A 383 -13.63 -4.42 10.21
N GLY A 384 -13.73 -3.19 10.66
CA GLY A 384 -13.75 -2.03 9.75
C GLY A 384 -13.77 -0.72 10.52
N PHE A 385 -13.68 0.35 9.77
CA PHE A 385 -13.79 1.71 10.27
C PHE A 385 -15.06 2.36 9.72
N HIS A 386 -15.97 2.67 10.62
CA HIS A 386 -17.19 3.42 10.30
C HIS A 386 -16.93 4.92 10.45
N TYR A 387 -17.22 5.68 9.41
CA TYR A 387 -17.13 7.14 9.37
C TYR A 387 -18.54 7.72 9.23
N PRO A 388 -19.12 8.29 10.27
CA PRO A 388 -20.44 8.93 10.18
C PRO A 388 -20.38 10.21 9.34
N PRO A 389 -21.49 10.67 8.74
CA PRO A 389 -21.55 11.95 8.05
C PRO A 389 -21.17 13.10 8.97
N LYS A 390 -20.28 14.01 8.53
CA LYS A 390 -19.86 15.16 9.33
C LYS A 390 -19.76 16.44 8.52
N ASN A 391 -20.64 17.39 8.83
CA ASN A 391 -20.62 18.72 8.24
C ASN A 391 -21.11 19.73 9.30
N ARG A 392 -20.38 20.86 9.44
CA ARG A 392 -20.75 21.84 10.45
C ARG A 392 -21.98 22.67 10.08
N ASP A 393 -22.31 22.75 8.77
CA ASP A 393 -23.37 23.62 8.25
C ASP A 393 -24.67 22.87 7.92
N CYS A 394 -24.59 21.54 7.74
CA CYS A 394 -25.70 20.69 7.36
C CYS A 394 -25.97 19.58 8.38
N VAL A 395 -27.22 19.11 8.40
CA VAL A 395 -27.67 17.97 9.19
C VAL A 395 -28.79 17.24 8.43
N ILE A 396 -28.88 15.93 8.61
CA ILE A 396 -29.95 15.08 8.08
C ILE A 396 -31.25 15.38 8.84
N ALA A 397 -32.41 15.29 8.15
CA ALA A 397 -33.70 15.43 8.78
C ALA A 397 -33.94 14.36 9.87
N SER A 398 -34.68 14.70 10.91
CA SER A 398 -35.03 13.74 11.95
C SER A 398 -35.80 12.56 11.35
N GLY A 399 -35.33 11.33 11.64
CA GLY A 399 -35.90 10.08 11.12
C GLY A 399 -35.39 9.65 9.74
N GLU A 400 -34.57 10.48 9.04
CA GLU A 400 -33.87 10.08 7.84
C GLU A 400 -32.48 9.53 8.21
N LEU A 401 -32.02 8.49 7.50
CA LEU A 401 -30.70 7.88 7.67
C LEU A 401 -29.77 8.22 6.48
N PRO A 402 -28.45 8.30 6.68
CA PRO A 402 -27.50 8.55 5.60
C PRO A 402 -27.38 7.35 4.66
N PRO A 403 -27.09 7.54 3.36
CA PRO A 403 -26.62 6.49 2.49
C PRO A 403 -25.25 6.00 2.97
N LEU A 404 -24.94 4.72 2.71
CA LEU A 404 -23.68 4.08 3.07
C LEU A 404 -22.83 3.84 1.82
N ILE A 405 -21.54 4.17 1.89
CA ILE A 405 -20.51 3.71 0.95
C ILE A 405 -19.62 2.72 1.66
N VAL A 406 -19.62 1.47 1.21
CA VAL A 406 -18.67 0.44 1.64
C VAL A 406 -17.42 0.52 0.77
N VAL A 407 -16.27 0.68 1.38
CA VAL A 407 -14.96 0.73 0.72
C VAL A 407 -14.24 -0.58 0.96
N THR A 408 -13.66 -1.13 -0.11
CA THR A 408 -12.86 -2.34 -0.09
C THR A 408 -11.44 -2.02 -0.52
N HIS A 409 -10.46 -2.34 0.34
CA HIS A 409 -9.04 -2.13 -0.01
C HIS A 409 -8.56 -3.10 -1.09
N GLY A 410 -7.51 -2.69 -1.80
CA GLY A 410 -6.82 -3.54 -2.78
C GLY A 410 -5.79 -4.49 -2.13
N GLY A 411 -5.05 -5.17 -2.97
CA GLY A 411 -4.05 -6.14 -2.58
C GLY A 411 -4.33 -7.52 -3.18
N PRO A 412 -5.15 -8.40 -2.58
CA PRO A 412 -6.03 -8.26 -1.41
C PRO A 412 -5.32 -8.34 -0.05
N THR A 413 -4.07 -8.79 0.04
CA THR A 413 -3.30 -8.86 1.28
C THR A 413 -2.78 -7.47 1.66
N SER A 414 -3.62 -6.68 2.32
CA SER A 414 -3.38 -5.33 2.80
C SER A 414 -4.28 -5.04 4.00
N CYS A 415 -4.41 -3.79 4.42
CA CYS A 415 -5.44 -3.39 5.39
C CYS A 415 -5.79 -1.90 5.25
N SER A 416 -6.95 -1.54 5.80
CA SER A 416 -7.36 -0.16 6.01
C SER A 416 -6.87 0.33 7.36
N TYR A 417 -6.41 1.58 7.43
CA TYR A 417 -5.88 2.23 8.62
C TYR A 417 -6.77 3.39 9.08
N ALA A 418 -6.75 3.66 10.37
CA ALA A 418 -7.46 4.79 10.96
C ALA A 418 -6.69 6.10 10.75
N SER A 419 -6.57 6.55 9.49
CA SER A 419 -5.90 7.80 9.13
C SER A 419 -6.76 8.70 8.25
N LEU A 420 -6.42 9.99 8.19
CA LEU A 420 -7.16 10.97 7.39
C LEU A 420 -6.99 10.68 5.90
N ASP A 421 -8.04 10.17 5.28
CA ASP A 421 -8.15 10.07 3.82
C ASP A 421 -9.18 11.09 3.30
N LEU A 422 -8.73 12.06 2.53
CA LEU A 422 -9.61 13.09 1.97
C LEU A 422 -10.65 12.53 0.99
N ARG A 423 -10.42 11.34 0.41
CA ARG A 423 -11.42 10.65 -0.42
C ARG A 423 -12.60 10.18 0.41
N ILE A 424 -12.35 9.69 1.64
CA ILE A 424 -13.42 9.36 2.60
C ILE A 424 -14.10 10.65 3.06
N GLN A 425 -13.34 11.69 3.40
CA GLN A 425 -13.89 12.97 3.88
C GLN A 425 -14.70 13.70 2.79
N PHE A 426 -14.39 13.50 1.53
CA PHE A 426 -15.19 13.99 0.41
C PHE A 426 -16.65 13.50 0.51
N TRP A 427 -16.83 12.23 0.81
CA TRP A 427 -18.15 11.62 0.95
C TRP A 427 -18.84 11.99 2.28
N THR A 428 -18.13 11.87 3.40
CA THR A 428 -18.71 12.12 4.73
C THR A 428 -19.17 13.56 4.91
N SER A 429 -18.42 14.51 4.33
CA SER A 429 -18.79 15.92 4.37
C SER A 429 -19.98 16.28 3.45
N ARG A 430 -20.39 15.35 2.56
CA ARG A 430 -21.58 15.46 1.70
C ARG A 430 -22.79 14.68 2.22
N GLY A 431 -22.69 14.09 3.41
CA GLY A 431 -23.80 13.42 4.08
C GLY A 431 -23.87 11.91 3.88
N PHE A 432 -22.84 11.29 3.32
CA PHE A 432 -22.71 9.84 3.26
C PHE A 432 -22.02 9.33 4.53
N ALA A 433 -22.44 8.17 5.01
CA ALA A 433 -21.60 7.34 5.88
C ALA A 433 -20.64 6.53 5.03
N VAL A 434 -19.46 6.21 5.57
CA VAL A 434 -18.49 5.33 4.93
C VAL A 434 -18.14 4.19 5.87
N LEU A 435 -18.06 2.97 5.35
CA LEU A 435 -17.51 1.81 6.04
C LEU A 435 -16.31 1.30 5.25
N ASP A 436 -15.12 1.44 5.82
CA ASP A 436 -13.86 0.93 5.26
C ASP A 436 -13.57 -0.42 5.90
N VAL A 437 -13.67 -1.51 5.12
CA VAL A 437 -13.72 -2.88 5.64
C VAL A 437 -12.34 -3.51 5.66
N ASN A 438 -11.96 -4.09 6.81
CA ASN A 438 -10.88 -5.06 6.93
C ASN A 438 -11.47 -6.47 6.90
N TYR A 439 -11.68 -6.98 5.68
CA TYR A 439 -12.25 -8.31 5.43
C TYR A 439 -11.26 -9.44 5.76
N GLY A 440 -11.74 -10.66 5.94
CA GLY A 440 -10.89 -11.86 6.11
C GLY A 440 -9.90 -11.99 4.96
N GLY A 441 -8.60 -11.96 5.29
CA GLY A 441 -7.51 -11.77 4.34
C GLY A 441 -6.68 -10.53 4.62
N SER A 442 -7.24 -9.54 5.34
CA SER A 442 -6.50 -8.32 5.73
C SER A 442 -5.38 -8.62 6.70
N THR A 443 -4.33 -7.80 6.65
CA THR A 443 -3.20 -7.83 7.61
C THR A 443 -3.52 -7.00 8.86
N GLY A 444 -2.72 -7.14 9.93
CA GLY A 444 -2.97 -6.46 11.21
C GLY A 444 -3.82 -7.27 12.20
N PHE A 445 -4.18 -8.52 11.85
CA PHE A 445 -5.08 -9.38 12.60
C PHE A 445 -4.54 -10.80 12.81
N GLY A 446 -3.26 -11.02 12.56
CA GLY A 446 -2.58 -12.30 12.64
C GLY A 446 -2.70 -13.17 11.37
N ARG A 447 -1.81 -14.15 11.26
CA ARG A 447 -1.75 -15.07 10.11
C ARG A 447 -3.06 -15.84 9.89
N PRO A 448 -3.75 -16.36 10.94
CA PRO A 448 -5.02 -17.07 10.73
C PRO A 448 -6.12 -16.21 10.10
N PHE A 449 -6.15 -14.91 10.38
CA PHE A 449 -7.09 -13.98 9.75
C PHE A 449 -6.69 -13.70 8.29
N ARG A 450 -5.40 -13.46 8.04
CA ARG A 450 -4.85 -13.25 6.69
C ARG A 450 -5.10 -14.46 5.78
N GLU A 451 -4.99 -15.67 6.30
CA GLU A 451 -5.19 -16.91 5.52
C GLU A 451 -6.65 -17.27 5.27
N ARG A 452 -7.63 -16.56 5.84
CA ARG A 452 -9.07 -16.78 5.55
C ARG A 452 -9.41 -16.64 4.08
N LEU A 453 -8.64 -15.85 3.34
CA LEU A 453 -8.86 -15.58 1.93
C LEU A 453 -8.33 -16.71 1.02
N LYS A 454 -7.42 -17.57 1.50
CA LYS A 454 -6.84 -18.67 0.73
C LYS A 454 -7.94 -19.63 0.24
N GLY A 455 -7.98 -19.85 -1.09
CA GLY A 455 -9.02 -20.63 -1.75
C GLY A 455 -10.43 -20.03 -1.68
N ARG A 456 -10.60 -18.80 -1.15
CA ARG A 456 -11.92 -18.21 -0.87
C ARG A 456 -12.06 -16.73 -1.29
N TRP A 457 -11.15 -16.22 -2.11
CA TRP A 457 -11.25 -14.86 -2.65
C TRP A 457 -12.49 -14.72 -3.55
N GLY A 458 -13.19 -13.62 -3.45
CA GLY A 458 -14.52 -13.39 -4.05
C GLY A 458 -15.68 -13.99 -3.22
N ILE A 459 -15.40 -14.62 -2.08
CA ILE A 459 -16.39 -15.17 -1.15
C ILE A 459 -16.29 -14.52 0.22
N VAL A 460 -15.16 -14.67 0.91
CA VAL A 460 -14.97 -14.17 2.29
C VAL A 460 -14.97 -12.66 2.32
N ASP A 461 -14.22 -12.02 1.44
CA ASP A 461 -14.15 -10.57 1.27
C ASP A 461 -15.53 -9.96 0.95
N VAL A 462 -16.30 -10.61 0.09
CA VAL A 462 -17.66 -10.20 -0.26
C VAL A 462 -18.63 -10.37 0.93
N ASP A 463 -18.61 -11.54 1.58
CA ASP A 463 -19.49 -11.82 2.72
C ASP A 463 -19.22 -10.86 3.88
N ASP A 464 -17.94 -10.51 4.12
CA ASP A 464 -17.54 -9.57 5.17
C ASP A 464 -18.00 -8.14 4.86
N CYS A 465 -17.91 -7.69 3.61
CA CYS A 465 -18.44 -6.39 3.18
C CYS A 465 -19.95 -6.30 3.35
N VAL A 466 -20.68 -7.34 2.96
CA VAL A 466 -22.15 -7.41 3.14
C VAL A 466 -22.53 -7.41 4.62
N ASN A 467 -21.83 -8.21 5.44
CA ASN A 467 -22.17 -8.33 6.87
C ASN A 467 -21.80 -7.06 7.65
N GLY A 468 -20.69 -6.38 7.29
CA GLY A 468 -20.35 -5.08 7.85
C GLY A 468 -21.40 -4.01 7.55
N ALA A 469 -21.89 -3.98 6.31
CA ALA A 469 -22.96 -3.06 5.92
C ALA A 469 -24.29 -3.41 6.65
N LYS A 470 -24.68 -4.69 6.70
CA LYS A 470 -25.86 -5.15 7.46
C LYS A 470 -25.78 -4.75 8.93
N TYR A 471 -24.63 -4.91 9.57
CA TYR A 471 -24.42 -4.50 10.96
C TYR A 471 -24.77 -3.02 11.20
N LEU A 472 -24.40 -2.13 10.27
CA LEU A 472 -24.76 -0.70 10.37
C LEU A 472 -26.23 -0.44 10.09
N VAL A 473 -26.84 -1.15 9.14
CA VAL A 473 -28.29 -1.08 8.83
C VAL A 473 -29.11 -1.55 10.01
N ASP A 474 -28.78 -2.70 10.61
CA ASP A 474 -29.50 -3.29 11.75
C ASP A 474 -29.43 -2.40 13.00
N LYS A 475 -28.34 -1.63 13.13
CA LYS A 475 -28.22 -0.60 14.17
C LYS A 475 -28.89 0.72 13.83
N SER A 476 -29.56 0.82 12.68
CA SER A 476 -30.21 2.05 12.21
C SER A 476 -29.24 3.24 12.11
N LEU A 477 -27.99 2.99 11.76
CA LEU A 477 -26.98 4.03 11.55
C LEU A 477 -26.96 4.52 10.10
N VAL A 478 -27.44 3.70 9.15
CA VAL A 478 -27.45 3.96 7.70
C VAL A 478 -28.72 3.43 7.04
N ASP A 479 -29.06 3.98 5.86
CA ASP A 479 -30.23 3.58 5.07
C ASP A 479 -29.90 2.33 4.21
N GLY A 480 -30.52 1.21 4.52
CA GLY A 480 -30.36 -0.06 3.80
C GLY A 480 -30.80 -0.03 2.32
N ASN A 481 -31.61 0.97 1.91
CA ASN A 481 -32.01 1.15 0.51
C ASN A 481 -31.01 2.00 -0.31
N ARG A 482 -30.00 2.58 0.32
CA ARG A 482 -28.97 3.42 -0.32
C ARG A 482 -27.58 2.96 0.08
N VAL A 483 -27.29 1.66 -0.13
CA VAL A 483 -25.97 1.06 0.18
C VAL A 483 -25.18 0.87 -1.11
N ILE A 484 -24.00 1.43 -1.15
CA ILE A 484 -23.07 1.46 -2.28
C ILE A 484 -21.82 0.67 -1.90
N ILE A 485 -21.20 -0.01 -2.87
CA ILE A 485 -19.88 -0.62 -2.69
C ILE A 485 -18.89 -0.06 -3.72
N ARG A 486 -17.65 0.19 -3.29
CA ARG A 486 -16.59 0.66 -4.18
C ARG A 486 -15.22 0.11 -3.79
N GLY A 487 -14.35 -0.06 -4.79
CA GLY A 487 -12.98 -0.48 -4.56
C GLY A 487 -12.12 -0.37 -5.81
N GLY A 488 -10.80 -0.49 -5.61
CA GLY A 488 -9.82 -0.50 -6.68
C GLY A 488 -9.04 -1.81 -6.71
N SER A 489 -8.59 -2.23 -7.92
CA SER A 489 -7.80 -3.46 -8.08
C SER A 489 -8.53 -4.69 -7.51
N ALA A 490 -7.92 -5.42 -6.57
CA ALA A 490 -8.58 -6.50 -5.84
C ALA A 490 -9.87 -6.05 -5.13
N GLY A 491 -9.93 -4.82 -4.58
CA GLY A 491 -11.16 -4.25 -4.03
C GLY A 491 -12.21 -3.98 -5.12
N GLY A 492 -11.81 -3.67 -6.34
CA GLY A 492 -12.69 -3.60 -7.50
C GLY A 492 -13.28 -4.96 -7.86
N TYR A 493 -12.50 -6.03 -7.76
CA TYR A 493 -12.99 -7.41 -7.89
C TYR A 493 -14.03 -7.74 -6.82
N THR A 494 -13.72 -7.49 -5.55
CA THR A 494 -14.68 -7.67 -4.43
C THR A 494 -15.98 -6.90 -4.68
N THR A 495 -15.87 -5.65 -5.18
CA THR A 495 -17.03 -4.82 -5.58
C THR A 495 -17.86 -5.51 -6.65
N LEU A 496 -17.23 -5.94 -7.75
CA LEU A 496 -17.93 -6.61 -8.86
C LEU A 496 -18.54 -7.96 -8.43
N CYS A 497 -17.81 -8.74 -7.64
CA CYS A 497 -18.36 -9.99 -7.05
C CYS A 497 -19.56 -9.72 -6.16
N ALA A 498 -19.50 -8.70 -5.32
CA ALA A 498 -20.62 -8.34 -4.44
C ALA A 498 -21.86 -7.95 -5.23
N LEU A 499 -21.72 -7.19 -6.32
CA LEU A 499 -22.81 -6.77 -7.20
C LEU A 499 -23.35 -7.93 -8.07
N THR A 500 -22.52 -8.90 -8.41
CA THR A 500 -22.90 -10.05 -9.25
C THR A 500 -23.50 -11.19 -8.42
N PHE A 501 -22.95 -11.49 -7.26
CA PHE A 501 -23.28 -12.70 -6.50
C PHE A 501 -24.10 -12.44 -5.22
N ARG A 502 -24.39 -11.17 -4.89
CA ARG A 502 -25.21 -10.78 -3.74
C ARG A 502 -26.23 -9.71 -4.15
N ASP A 503 -27.44 -9.83 -3.65
CA ASP A 503 -28.52 -8.85 -3.87
C ASP A 503 -28.66 -7.93 -2.65
N PHE A 504 -27.63 -7.14 -2.38
CA PHE A 504 -27.63 -6.25 -1.22
C PHE A 504 -27.31 -4.79 -1.61
N PHE A 505 -26.27 -4.58 -2.39
CA PHE A 505 -25.83 -3.25 -2.81
C PHE A 505 -26.72 -2.69 -3.92
N LYS A 506 -26.95 -1.37 -3.90
CA LYS A 506 -27.85 -0.66 -4.81
C LYS A 506 -27.13 0.10 -5.93
N ALA A 507 -25.83 0.25 -5.81
CA ALA A 507 -24.92 0.76 -6.84
C ALA A 507 -23.46 0.38 -6.51
N GLY A 508 -22.56 0.49 -7.49
CA GLY A 508 -21.15 0.32 -7.25
C GLY A 508 -20.23 1.15 -8.15
N ALA A 509 -18.96 1.25 -7.71
CA ALA A 509 -17.88 1.86 -8.49
C ALA A 509 -16.65 0.94 -8.49
N SER A 510 -16.23 0.53 -9.69
CA SER A 510 -15.05 -0.29 -9.90
C SER A 510 -13.91 0.54 -10.48
N TYR A 511 -12.83 0.66 -9.74
CA TYR A 511 -11.61 1.33 -10.17
C TYR A 511 -10.59 0.26 -10.62
N TYR A 512 -10.32 0.17 -11.90
CA TYR A 512 -9.38 -0.83 -12.48
C TYR A 512 -9.52 -2.21 -11.82
N GLY A 513 -10.77 -2.64 -11.63
CA GLY A 513 -11.09 -3.89 -10.93
C GLY A 513 -11.03 -5.10 -11.84
N VAL A 514 -10.58 -6.24 -11.27
CA VAL A 514 -10.58 -7.53 -11.97
C VAL A 514 -12.00 -8.01 -12.19
N SER A 515 -12.33 -8.46 -13.41
CA SER A 515 -13.62 -9.05 -13.77
C SER A 515 -13.51 -10.50 -14.28
N ASP A 516 -12.31 -10.88 -14.76
CA ASP A 516 -11.97 -12.19 -15.30
C ASP A 516 -10.69 -12.71 -14.65
N LEU A 517 -10.80 -13.69 -13.77
CA LEU A 517 -9.67 -14.29 -13.06
C LEU A 517 -8.78 -15.14 -13.98
N GLU A 518 -9.33 -15.78 -15.02
CA GLU A 518 -8.53 -16.55 -15.97
C GLU A 518 -7.61 -15.63 -16.79
N ALA A 519 -8.15 -14.49 -17.26
CA ALA A 519 -7.35 -13.50 -17.96
C ALA A 519 -6.25 -12.92 -17.03
N LEU A 520 -6.58 -12.61 -15.78
CA LEU A 520 -5.60 -12.16 -14.81
C LEU A 520 -4.47 -13.19 -14.60
N ALA A 521 -4.80 -14.48 -14.44
CA ALA A 521 -3.81 -15.54 -14.26
C ALA A 521 -2.85 -15.68 -15.45
N ARG A 522 -3.33 -15.41 -16.69
CA ARG A 522 -2.52 -15.52 -17.91
C ARG A 522 -1.68 -14.28 -18.20
N ASP A 523 -2.20 -13.10 -17.89
CA ASP A 523 -1.71 -11.84 -18.46
C ASP A 523 -1.02 -10.94 -17.42
N THR A 524 -1.02 -11.31 -16.12
CA THR A 524 -0.37 -10.53 -15.07
C THR A 524 1.16 -10.69 -15.08
N HIS A 525 1.85 -9.80 -14.38
CA HIS A 525 3.31 -9.81 -14.26
C HIS A 525 3.85 -10.89 -13.31
N LYS A 526 5.13 -11.23 -13.44
CA LYS A 526 5.79 -12.33 -12.71
C LYS A 526 5.50 -12.33 -11.21
N PHE A 527 5.55 -11.18 -10.54
CA PHE A 527 5.37 -11.11 -9.08
C PHE A 527 4.01 -11.66 -8.62
N GLU A 528 2.94 -11.45 -9.40
CA GLU A 528 1.59 -11.94 -9.08
C GLU A 528 1.16 -13.16 -9.90
N SER A 529 1.97 -13.65 -10.86
CA SER A 529 1.56 -14.66 -11.82
C SER A 529 1.05 -15.97 -11.17
N ARG A 530 1.48 -16.26 -9.92
CA ARG A 530 1.05 -17.44 -9.16
C ARG A 530 0.32 -17.08 -7.85
N TYR A 531 0.01 -15.79 -7.65
CA TYR A 531 -0.71 -15.36 -6.44
C TYR A 531 -2.12 -15.96 -6.38
N LEU A 532 -2.80 -16.06 -7.51
CA LEU A 532 -4.12 -16.66 -7.62
C LEU A 532 -4.15 -18.13 -7.25
N ASP A 533 -3.03 -18.85 -7.34
CA ASP A 533 -2.96 -20.25 -6.93
C ASP A 533 -3.34 -20.43 -5.46
N SER A 534 -2.94 -19.48 -4.61
CA SER A 534 -3.31 -19.50 -3.19
C SER A 534 -4.71 -18.93 -2.92
N LEU A 535 -5.15 -17.94 -3.70
CA LEU A 535 -6.42 -17.23 -3.47
C LEU A 535 -7.64 -17.95 -4.05
N VAL A 536 -7.45 -18.70 -5.14
CA VAL A 536 -8.51 -19.37 -5.89
C VAL A 536 -8.24 -20.87 -6.01
N GLY A 537 -7.03 -21.21 -6.45
CA GLY A 537 -6.56 -22.57 -6.70
C GLY A 537 -5.55 -22.58 -7.85
N PRO A 538 -4.76 -23.67 -8.02
CA PRO A 538 -3.75 -23.74 -9.06
C PRO A 538 -4.38 -23.66 -10.47
N TYR A 539 -3.79 -22.81 -11.32
CA TYR A 539 -4.21 -22.65 -12.71
C TYR A 539 -3.23 -23.43 -13.63
N PRO A 540 -3.71 -24.19 -14.62
CA PRO A 540 -5.10 -24.25 -15.14
C PRO A 540 -6.01 -25.29 -14.47
N GLU A 541 -5.54 -26.09 -13.51
CA GLU A 541 -6.29 -27.21 -12.92
C GLU A 541 -7.62 -26.77 -12.30
N ALA A 542 -7.66 -25.59 -11.68
CA ALA A 542 -8.85 -25.01 -11.07
C ALA A 542 -9.64 -24.07 -12.00
N SER A 543 -9.47 -24.14 -13.32
CA SER A 543 -10.07 -23.19 -14.28
C SER A 543 -11.60 -23.06 -14.16
N GLU A 544 -12.30 -24.10 -13.79
CA GLU A 544 -13.75 -24.05 -13.53
C GLU A 544 -14.06 -23.09 -12.36
N THR A 545 -13.32 -23.17 -11.25
CA THR A 545 -13.45 -22.26 -10.10
C THR A 545 -13.13 -20.82 -10.49
N TYR A 546 -12.14 -20.60 -11.36
CA TYR A 546 -11.83 -19.27 -11.90
C TYR A 546 -13.03 -18.66 -12.63
N ARG A 547 -13.69 -19.43 -13.51
CA ARG A 547 -14.89 -18.99 -14.23
C ARG A 547 -16.07 -18.76 -13.29
N GLU A 548 -16.33 -19.69 -12.38
CA GLU A 548 -17.42 -19.57 -11.40
C GLU A 548 -17.31 -18.32 -10.53
N ARG A 549 -16.09 -17.84 -10.26
CA ARG A 549 -15.83 -16.66 -9.42
C ARG A 549 -15.56 -15.39 -10.21
N SER A 550 -15.51 -15.44 -11.53
CA SER A 550 -15.32 -14.27 -12.38
C SER A 550 -16.64 -13.58 -12.67
N PRO A 551 -16.84 -12.31 -12.24
CA PRO A 551 -18.05 -11.53 -12.54
C PRO A 551 -18.42 -11.49 -14.01
N LEU A 552 -17.41 -11.48 -14.90
CA LEU A 552 -17.61 -11.41 -16.35
C LEU A 552 -18.47 -12.57 -16.88
N TYR A 553 -18.25 -13.80 -16.41
CA TYR A 553 -19.00 -14.98 -16.88
C TYR A 553 -20.42 -15.08 -16.28
N HIS A 554 -20.76 -14.18 -15.36
CA HIS A 554 -22.06 -14.12 -14.69
C HIS A 554 -22.68 -12.73 -14.76
N ALA A 555 -22.37 -11.97 -15.81
CA ALA A 555 -22.88 -10.62 -16.01
C ALA A 555 -24.43 -10.58 -16.03
N GLU A 556 -25.07 -11.70 -16.42
CA GLU A 556 -26.53 -11.85 -16.38
C GLU A 556 -27.13 -11.78 -14.97
N ARG A 557 -26.33 -12.00 -13.92
CA ARG A 557 -26.77 -11.91 -12.52
C ARG A 557 -26.66 -10.51 -11.95
N LEU A 558 -25.77 -9.66 -12.52
CA LEU A 558 -25.57 -8.30 -12.07
C LEU A 558 -26.77 -7.42 -12.46
N SER A 559 -27.40 -6.80 -11.46
CA SER A 559 -28.61 -5.98 -11.66
C SER A 559 -28.50 -4.55 -11.12
N ALA A 560 -27.45 -4.25 -10.38
CA ALA A 560 -27.20 -2.93 -9.82
C ALA A 560 -26.45 -2.01 -10.81
N PRO A 561 -26.72 -0.70 -10.82
CA PRO A 561 -25.95 0.30 -11.55
C PRO A 561 -24.47 0.31 -11.19
N VAL A 562 -23.59 0.42 -12.19
CA VAL A 562 -22.11 0.42 -11.97
C VAL A 562 -21.42 1.51 -12.76
N ILE A 563 -20.46 2.20 -12.14
CA ILE A 563 -19.52 3.06 -12.84
C ILE A 563 -18.12 2.42 -12.82
N PHE A 564 -17.45 2.42 -13.97
CA PHE A 564 -16.11 1.86 -14.15
C PHE A 564 -15.10 2.97 -14.47
N PHE A 565 -13.92 2.85 -13.86
CA PHE A 565 -12.77 3.73 -14.11
C PHE A 565 -11.55 2.90 -14.45
N GLN A 566 -10.90 3.20 -15.58
CA GLN A 566 -9.79 2.39 -16.10
C GLN A 566 -8.65 3.26 -16.63
N GLY A 567 -7.40 2.90 -16.31
CA GLY A 567 -6.21 3.45 -16.97
C GLY A 567 -5.89 2.68 -18.26
N LEU A 568 -5.66 3.38 -19.36
CA LEU A 568 -5.42 2.72 -20.66
C LEU A 568 -4.02 2.07 -20.78
N GLU A 569 -3.08 2.46 -19.89
CA GLU A 569 -1.73 1.89 -19.85
C GLU A 569 -1.56 0.88 -18.68
N ASP A 570 -2.67 0.39 -18.10
CA ASP A 570 -2.66 -0.58 -17.02
C ASP A 570 -2.17 -1.95 -17.52
N LYS A 571 -1.04 -2.42 -16.92
CA LYS A 571 -0.42 -3.72 -17.21
C LYS A 571 -0.72 -4.77 -16.13
N VAL A 572 -1.32 -4.36 -15.02
CA VAL A 572 -1.72 -5.24 -13.91
C VAL A 572 -3.12 -5.79 -14.17
N VAL A 573 -4.08 -4.89 -14.45
CA VAL A 573 -5.44 -5.23 -14.87
C VAL A 573 -5.71 -4.52 -16.21
N PRO A 574 -5.56 -5.22 -17.35
CA PRO A 574 -5.74 -4.62 -18.66
C PRO A 574 -7.15 -4.08 -18.92
N PRO A 575 -7.31 -3.03 -19.75
CA PRO A 575 -8.59 -2.37 -19.99
C PRO A 575 -9.72 -3.27 -20.49
N ASP A 576 -9.41 -4.32 -21.22
CA ASP A 576 -10.40 -5.26 -21.76
C ASP A 576 -11.21 -5.98 -20.66
N GLN A 577 -10.67 -6.08 -19.44
CA GLN A 577 -11.36 -6.59 -18.26
C GLN A 577 -12.62 -5.75 -17.95
N ALA A 578 -12.49 -4.43 -17.94
CA ALA A 578 -13.62 -3.53 -17.70
C ALA A 578 -14.55 -3.47 -18.93
N GLU A 579 -14.00 -3.36 -20.14
CA GLU A 579 -14.76 -3.16 -21.38
C GLU A 579 -15.74 -4.30 -21.70
N LYS A 580 -15.32 -5.55 -21.49
CA LYS A 580 -16.18 -6.72 -21.68
C LYS A 580 -17.39 -6.70 -20.75
N LEU A 581 -17.18 -6.36 -19.47
CA LEU A 581 -18.26 -6.31 -18.49
C LEU A 581 -19.19 -5.11 -18.74
N VAL A 582 -18.64 -3.94 -19.09
CA VAL A 582 -19.41 -2.76 -19.49
C VAL A 582 -20.31 -3.09 -20.69
N THR A 583 -19.80 -3.78 -21.70
CA THR A 583 -20.59 -4.19 -22.88
C THR A 583 -21.75 -5.10 -22.46
N ALA A 584 -21.50 -6.11 -21.63
CA ALA A 584 -22.54 -7.01 -21.15
C ALA A 584 -23.64 -6.28 -20.36
N LEU A 585 -23.27 -5.30 -19.52
CA LEU A 585 -24.25 -4.49 -18.76
C LEU A 585 -25.06 -3.55 -19.66
N ARG A 586 -24.40 -2.97 -20.67
CA ARG A 586 -25.05 -2.13 -21.68
C ARG A 586 -26.14 -2.92 -22.43
N GLU A 587 -25.81 -4.11 -22.90
CA GLU A 587 -26.74 -5.00 -23.60
C GLU A 587 -27.90 -5.46 -22.72
N LYS A 588 -27.65 -5.61 -21.42
CA LYS A 588 -28.67 -6.00 -20.45
C LYS A 588 -29.61 -4.87 -20.02
N GLY A 589 -29.33 -3.64 -20.41
CA GLY A 589 -30.15 -2.48 -20.03
C GLY A 589 -29.93 -2.02 -18.58
N ILE A 590 -28.79 -2.36 -17.96
CA ILE A 590 -28.41 -1.89 -16.62
C ILE A 590 -27.71 -0.53 -16.75
N PRO A 591 -28.05 0.45 -15.89
CA PRO A 591 -27.36 1.74 -15.88
C PRO A 591 -25.85 1.57 -15.68
N VAL A 592 -25.06 1.99 -16.67
CA VAL A 592 -23.60 1.83 -16.67
C VAL A 592 -22.90 3.07 -17.20
N ALA A 593 -21.78 3.42 -16.58
CA ALA A 593 -20.87 4.44 -17.05
C ALA A 593 -19.44 3.89 -17.11
N TYR A 594 -18.65 4.31 -18.12
CA TYR A 594 -17.25 3.91 -18.27
C TYR A 594 -16.39 5.12 -18.59
N LEU A 595 -15.36 5.34 -17.77
CA LEU A 595 -14.37 6.40 -17.98
C LEU A 595 -12.98 5.77 -18.09
N ALA A 596 -12.35 5.93 -19.25
CA ALA A 596 -10.99 5.52 -19.53
C ALA A 596 -10.06 6.73 -19.51
N PHE A 597 -8.85 6.58 -18.94
CA PHE A 597 -7.89 7.65 -18.77
C PHE A 597 -6.57 7.34 -19.48
N GLU A 598 -6.24 8.16 -20.48
CA GLU A 598 -4.95 8.10 -21.18
C GLU A 598 -3.79 8.47 -20.24
N GLY A 599 -2.65 7.77 -20.38
CA GLY A 599 -1.44 8.01 -19.59
C GLY A 599 -1.54 7.58 -18.13
N GLU A 600 -2.62 6.89 -17.74
CA GLU A 600 -2.75 6.25 -16.42
C GLU A 600 -2.50 4.76 -16.49
N GLN A 601 -1.84 4.27 -15.46
CA GLN A 601 -1.50 2.86 -15.24
C GLN A 601 -2.43 2.27 -14.16
N HIS A 602 -1.96 1.23 -13.46
CA HIS A 602 -2.68 0.68 -12.32
C HIS A 602 -2.68 1.67 -11.15
N GLY A 603 -3.82 2.34 -10.95
CA GLY A 603 -4.00 3.47 -10.01
C GLY A 603 -3.68 4.84 -10.62
N PHE A 604 -4.58 5.79 -10.43
CA PHE A 604 -4.48 7.14 -10.99
C PHE A 604 -3.49 8.01 -10.23
N ARG A 605 -2.68 8.76 -10.96
CA ARG A 605 -1.61 9.61 -10.44
C ARG A 605 -1.70 11.06 -10.87
N ARG A 606 -2.37 11.34 -11.99
CA ARG A 606 -2.57 12.72 -12.49
C ARG A 606 -3.73 13.37 -11.77
N ALA A 607 -3.53 14.61 -11.34
CA ALA A 607 -4.53 15.33 -10.54
C ALA A 607 -5.87 15.50 -11.28
N GLU A 608 -5.80 15.78 -12.58
CA GLU A 608 -7.00 15.92 -13.44
C GLU A 608 -7.84 14.65 -13.50
N ASN A 609 -7.19 13.47 -13.60
CA ASN A 609 -7.87 12.18 -13.69
C ASN A 609 -8.46 11.76 -12.33
N ILE A 610 -7.73 11.99 -11.22
CA ILE A 610 -8.24 11.76 -9.87
C ILE A 610 -9.47 12.62 -9.60
N LYS A 611 -9.41 13.91 -9.96
CA LYS A 611 -10.53 14.84 -9.86
C LYS A 611 -11.73 14.35 -10.68
N ARG A 612 -11.50 14.07 -11.97
CA ARG A 612 -12.56 13.65 -12.90
C ARG A 612 -13.26 12.37 -12.45
N ALA A 613 -12.50 11.39 -11.96
CA ALA A 613 -13.05 10.13 -11.46
C ALA A 613 -13.97 10.37 -10.24
N LEU A 614 -13.53 11.19 -9.28
CA LEU A 614 -14.29 11.47 -8.08
C LEU A 614 -15.58 12.26 -8.36
N GLU A 615 -15.52 13.24 -9.27
CA GLU A 615 -16.67 14.03 -9.72
C GLU A 615 -17.66 13.18 -10.51
N ALA A 616 -17.16 12.33 -11.41
CA ALA A 616 -17.99 11.41 -12.19
C ALA A 616 -18.73 10.41 -11.30
N GLU A 617 -18.09 9.90 -10.26
CA GLU A 617 -18.71 9.00 -9.28
C GLU A 617 -19.82 9.71 -8.50
N LEU A 618 -19.58 10.96 -8.06
CA LEU A 618 -20.60 11.76 -7.37
C LEU A 618 -21.78 12.07 -8.30
N TYR A 619 -21.51 12.43 -9.56
CA TYR A 619 -22.56 12.64 -10.55
C TYR A 619 -23.38 11.37 -10.78
N PHE A 620 -22.73 10.22 -10.95
CA PHE A 620 -23.36 8.91 -11.14
C PHE A 620 -24.34 8.62 -10.00
N TYR A 621 -23.88 8.70 -8.75
CA TYR A 621 -24.76 8.44 -7.59
C TYR A 621 -25.89 9.46 -7.47
N SER A 622 -25.68 10.72 -7.89
CA SER A 622 -26.75 11.72 -7.89
C SER A 622 -27.89 11.32 -8.82
N ARG A 623 -27.56 10.72 -9.97
CA ARG A 623 -28.55 10.26 -10.95
C ARG A 623 -29.26 8.99 -10.47
N ILE A 624 -28.52 8.04 -9.91
CA ILE A 624 -29.08 6.77 -9.42
C ILE A 624 -30.00 6.97 -8.21
N PHE A 625 -29.62 7.80 -7.23
CA PHE A 625 -30.37 8.01 -5.99
C PHE A 625 -31.23 9.28 -5.99
N GLY A 626 -31.24 10.06 -7.06
CA GLY A 626 -32.11 11.21 -7.26
C GLY A 626 -31.88 12.34 -6.25
N PHE A 627 -30.63 12.72 -5.98
CA PHE A 627 -30.31 13.91 -5.17
C PHE A 627 -29.69 15.02 -6.02
N GLU A 628 -29.90 16.27 -5.62
CA GLU A 628 -29.42 17.45 -6.34
C GLU A 628 -27.96 17.75 -5.96
N LEU A 629 -27.09 17.89 -6.95
CA LEU A 629 -25.72 18.37 -6.74
C LEU A 629 -25.70 19.86 -6.43
N ARG A 630 -24.88 20.25 -5.46
CA ARG A 630 -24.65 21.65 -5.07
C ARG A 630 -23.31 22.19 -5.56
N GLU A 631 -22.64 21.41 -6.36
CA GLU A 631 -21.36 21.71 -6.99
C GLU A 631 -21.52 21.63 -8.51
N ASP A 632 -20.72 22.41 -9.20
CA ASP A 632 -20.65 22.34 -10.66
C ASP A 632 -19.76 21.14 -11.03
N VAL A 633 -20.40 20.06 -11.46
CA VAL A 633 -19.74 18.81 -11.84
C VAL A 633 -20.04 18.55 -13.31
N GLU A 634 -19.01 18.33 -14.09
CA GLU A 634 -19.14 17.98 -15.50
C GLU A 634 -19.93 16.67 -15.66
N PRO A 635 -21.05 16.68 -16.37
CA PRO A 635 -21.86 15.48 -16.59
C PRO A 635 -21.07 14.35 -17.27
N ILE A 636 -21.50 13.12 -17.00
CA ILE A 636 -21.01 11.93 -17.71
C ILE A 636 -22.15 11.28 -18.48
N ASN A 637 -21.82 10.53 -19.51
CA ASN A 637 -22.78 9.65 -20.16
C ASN A 637 -23.04 8.44 -19.25
N ILE A 638 -24.32 8.22 -18.91
CA ILE A 638 -24.77 7.01 -18.21
C ILE A 638 -25.76 6.34 -19.15
N GLU A 639 -25.36 5.19 -19.64
CA GLU A 639 -26.22 4.42 -20.54
C GLU A 639 -27.31 3.71 -19.73
N ASN A 640 -28.48 3.52 -20.33
CA ASN A 640 -29.63 2.82 -19.74
C ASN A 640 -30.21 3.47 -18.45
N ILE A 641 -30.10 4.81 -18.30
CA ILE A 641 -30.69 5.54 -17.17
C ILE A 641 -32.03 6.20 -17.57
#